data_168ca7083fa902a08c16ab4dc8a6edc3
#
_entry.id   168ca7083fa902a08c16ab4dc8a6edc3
#
_cell.length_a   1.000
_cell.length_b   1.000
_cell.length_c   1.000
_cell.angle_alpha   90.00
_cell.angle_beta   90.00
_cell.angle_gamma   90.00
#
_symmetry.space_group_name_H-M   'P 1'
#
loop_
_entity.id
_entity.type
_entity.pdbx_description
1 polymer ?
#
loop_
_entity_poly.entity_id
_entity_poly.type
_entity_poly.pdbx_seq_one_letter_code
_entity_poly.pdbx_strand_id
1 'polypeptide(L)'
;MSEKPVSREQRRKALEQQKKTARKKPGPKKKKASSGTSWIKRIVLAIVLIGVVGLLSGLGLFAYYASGAPDLDEELLRDPISPKFLAADGKTEIPFMTVEDRTYVNYEEIPKEMEAAILATEDNRFYEHSGIDVIRLGGAVIANITGGFGSQGASTITQQVIKNSFLSNEKTLKRKAQEAYLAYKLEQEYTKEEIFEMYFNKILMSGNTYGFGTAAEHFYGKPLSELGLPEMALLAGMPQSPNNYNPFNHPEAAEKRRNIVLSLMEQHEKITTTQKEEAQAAPVTEMLLAEENRPKAPTGEYTAFMEMVQSELESLSGDYSLDEGLTIYTTLEPDVQKAVNETMSSDLFFDDKVESAMTIVDTQTGAIRAIGAGRDYSGDVRINYATSRDRVIGSTIKPLIAYGPAIEYLDWSTGQPIVDEPYSYEDGKQIRNVDGNFLGGMTIREALYRSRNIPAVKTLKEVGAEDAKDFVRKLGLDIEVFESTALGSDGISTVDLAGAFAAFGNDGIYTKPHTITKLVFRDGTTEEVVKPESIPAMKDSTAYMVTDMLRDVVDLNVPGATGKEAALSGLDLAGKTGTSNYSADDLAKYGLDSSSAPDVWFAGYTSKYSVSVWSGYPTREIGIDTASNERLLAQRLFTSAMSKISSSADTDNFKKPESVVELEIEAGSSPLRLASAFTPYNLRSTELFVRGTEPTQVSEQFVQEELDAPSGLRASVEGQTANLSWNYDITEGVAFEVAVEVDGNSSVLTTTGDRAYSFSGLEEGKTYTFRVTAVSDDLRSDPASVAVEVAGAPEEEVEEEPVEEEEPVEEPEEPVETPEDENPDGNENGNNGNGNSNDNGNNNGNGQNDGNNGNNGNGNNNGNGGNNGNGNGDDNGDVPPPPPEDGDGEGDANPASVPDATPPEENDQP
;
A
#
# COMPACT_ATOMS: atom_id res chain seq x y z
N MET A 1 -13.81 1.19 49.44
CA MET A 1 -14.95 2.01 49.89
C MET A 1 -15.12 3.11 48.86
N SER A 2 -16.18 3.04 48.07
CA SER A 2 -16.44 3.93 46.95
C SER A 2 -17.22 5.13 47.42
N GLU A 3 -16.67 6.33 47.27
CA GLU A 3 -17.43 7.55 47.47
C GLU A 3 -18.22 7.88 46.21
N LYS A 4 -19.55 8.02 46.40
CA LYS A 4 -20.49 8.40 45.32
C LYS A 4 -20.38 9.89 44.98
N PRO A 5 -20.55 10.29 43.71
CA PRO A 5 -20.50 11.69 43.32
C PRO A 5 -21.73 12.46 43.82
N VAL A 6 -21.49 13.64 44.40
CA VAL A 6 -22.49 14.55 44.95
C VAL A 6 -23.35 15.15 43.81
N SER A 7 -24.69 15.02 43.92
CA SER A 7 -25.63 15.42 42.87
C SER A 7 -25.70 16.95 42.68
N ARG A 8 -26.08 17.36 41.45
CA ARG A 8 -26.26 18.78 41.04
C ARG A 8 -27.14 19.58 42.00
N GLU A 9 -28.10 18.92 42.64
CA GLU A 9 -29.04 19.54 43.58
C GLU A 9 -28.39 19.87 44.92
N GLN A 10 -27.44 19.07 45.39
CA GLN A 10 -26.67 19.35 46.60
C GLN A 10 -25.69 20.52 46.41
N ARG A 11 -25.10 20.69 45.24
CA ARG A 11 -24.28 21.88 44.90
C ARG A 11 -25.13 23.17 44.83
N ARG A 12 -26.37 23.08 44.36
CA ARG A 12 -27.29 24.23 44.27
C ARG A 12 -27.75 24.67 45.69
N LYS A 13 -28.04 23.73 46.58
CA LYS A 13 -28.40 24.02 48.01
C LYS A 13 -27.22 24.61 48.79
N ALA A 14 -25.99 24.20 48.54
CA ALA A 14 -24.80 24.77 49.18
C ALA A 14 -24.53 26.20 48.72
N LEU A 15 -24.76 26.53 47.44
CA LEU A 15 -24.66 27.92 46.90
C LEU A 15 -25.77 28.84 47.41
N GLU A 16 -26.97 28.35 47.67
CA GLU A 16 -28.06 29.11 48.27
C GLU A 16 -27.86 29.37 49.78
N GLN A 17 -27.23 28.44 50.51
CA GLN A 17 -26.85 28.64 51.91
C GLN A 17 -25.72 29.67 52.07
N GLN A 18 -24.73 29.72 51.17
CA GLN A 18 -23.68 30.75 51.15
C GLN A 18 -24.24 32.17 50.86
N LYS A 19 -25.32 32.26 50.08
CA LYS A 19 -25.99 33.55 49.81
C LYS A 19 -26.86 34.05 50.99
N LYS A 20 -27.29 33.15 51.91
CA LYS A 20 -28.11 33.54 53.09
C LYS A 20 -27.31 34.01 54.31
N THR A 21 -26.00 33.70 54.38
CA THR A 21 -25.16 34.13 55.51
C THR A 21 -24.52 35.53 55.33
N ALA A 22 -24.69 36.18 54.15
CA ALA A 22 -24.06 37.45 53.88
C ALA A 22 -24.99 38.68 54.11
N ARG A 23 -26.07 38.58 54.91
CA ARG A 23 -26.98 39.72 55.24
C ARG A 23 -27.19 39.88 56.73
N LYS A 24 -26.28 40.59 57.40
CA LYS A 24 -26.63 41.46 58.56
C LYS A 24 -25.72 42.66 58.59
N LYS A 25 -26.41 43.82 58.60
CA LYS A 25 -25.91 45.20 58.53
C LYS A 25 -25.31 45.66 59.88
N PRO A 26 -24.56 46.80 59.79
CA PRO A 26 -25.05 47.94 60.61
C PRO A 26 -25.25 49.24 59.76
N GLY A 27 -26.14 50.08 60.27
CA GLY A 27 -26.76 51.17 59.61
C GLY A 27 -25.88 52.48 59.41
N PRO A 28 -26.51 53.62 59.07
CA PRO A 28 -25.98 54.58 58.10
C PRO A 28 -25.18 55.74 58.73
N LYS A 29 -24.05 56.08 58.07
CA LYS A 29 -23.49 57.47 58.20
C LYS A 29 -23.62 58.11 56.83
N LYS A 30 -24.43 59.17 56.80
CA LYS A 30 -24.56 60.12 55.70
C LYS A 30 -23.16 60.66 55.32
N LYS A 31 -22.73 60.47 54.12
CA LYS A 31 -21.70 61.25 53.43
C LYS A 31 -22.18 61.64 52.07
N LYS A 32 -21.87 62.88 51.72
CA LYS A 32 -22.29 63.67 50.57
C LYS A 32 -22.23 62.93 49.24
N ALA A 33 -23.25 63.18 48.41
CA ALA A 33 -23.25 62.81 46.96
C ALA A 33 -22.02 63.45 46.26
N SER A 34 -21.16 62.63 45.74
CA SER A 34 -20.19 63.01 44.67
C SER A 34 -20.54 62.20 43.43
N SER A 35 -20.80 62.96 42.40
CA SER A 35 -21.23 62.59 41.05
C SER A 35 -20.79 61.26 40.55
N GLY A 36 -21.75 60.30 40.41
CA GLY A 36 -21.56 58.96 39.77
C GLY A 36 -21.27 59.01 38.28
N THR A 37 -21.09 60.16 37.71
CA THR A 37 -20.85 60.33 36.26
C THR A 37 -19.37 60.37 35.85
N SER A 38 -18.46 60.53 36.84
CA SER A 38 -17.01 60.69 36.51
C SER A 38 -16.30 59.39 36.21
N TRP A 39 -16.62 58.28 36.89
CA TRP A 39 -15.97 56.99 36.63
C TRP A 39 -16.48 56.33 35.34
N ILE A 40 -17.79 56.42 35.03
CA ILE A 40 -18.35 55.97 33.75
C ILE A 40 -17.71 56.70 32.59
N LYS A 41 -17.55 58.03 32.66
CA LYS A 41 -16.82 58.82 31.64
C LYS A 41 -15.36 58.38 31.49
N ARG A 42 -14.68 58.01 32.57
CA ARG A 42 -13.31 57.46 32.51
C ARG A 42 -13.25 56.07 31.90
N ILE A 43 -14.21 55.19 32.18
CA ILE A 43 -14.32 53.88 31.55
C ILE A 43 -14.63 54.01 30.05
N VAL A 44 -15.61 54.84 29.68
CA VAL A 44 -15.91 55.13 28.27
C VAL A 44 -14.70 55.73 27.57
N LEU A 45 -13.97 56.68 28.20
CA LEU A 45 -12.74 57.23 27.65
C LEU A 45 -11.65 56.18 27.51
N ALA A 46 -11.49 55.27 28.49
CA ALA A 46 -10.52 54.18 28.41
C ALA A 46 -10.90 53.21 27.31
N ILE A 47 -12.16 52.82 27.13
CA ILE A 47 -12.64 51.98 26.01
C ILE A 47 -12.39 52.68 24.66
N VAL A 48 -12.68 53.97 24.55
CA VAL A 48 -12.38 54.73 23.33
C VAL A 48 -10.89 54.77 23.05
N LEU A 49 -10.08 55.03 24.10
CA LEU A 49 -8.60 55.05 23.95
C LEU A 49 -8.04 53.71 23.55
N ILE A 50 -8.50 52.61 24.14
CA ILE A 50 -8.15 51.23 23.73
C ILE A 50 -8.60 50.98 22.29
N GLY A 51 -9.79 51.42 21.91
CA GLY A 51 -10.28 51.35 20.54
C GLY A 51 -9.40 52.12 19.54
N VAL A 52 -8.98 53.35 19.91
CA VAL A 52 -8.08 54.16 19.07
C VAL A 52 -6.70 53.55 18.96
N VAL A 53 -6.13 53.03 20.07
CA VAL A 53 -4.84 52.33 20.04
C VAL A 53 -4.94 51.07 19.22
N GLY A 54 -6.03 50.29 19.36
CA GLY A 54 -6.29 49.10 18.54
C GLY A 54 -6.39 49.46 17.03
N LEU A 55 -7.10 50.54 16.71
CA LEU A 55 -7.23 51.02 15.32
C LEU A 55 -5.89 51.46 14.73
N LEU A 56 -5.10 52.25 15.49
CA LEU A 56 -3.78 52.70 15.03
C LEU A 56 -2.80 51.54 14.87
N SER A 57 -2.83 50.56 15.79
CA SER A 57 -2.03 49.33 15.67
C SER A 57 -2.45 48.49 14.46
N GLY A 58 -3.76 48.35 14.21
CA GLY A 58 -4.30 47.70 13.04
C GLY A 58 -3.91 48.37 11.73
N LEU A 59 -3.96 49.70 11.66
CA LEU A 59 -3.51 50.48 10.50
C LEU A 59 -2.00 50.36 10.29
N GLY A 60 -1.20 50.34 11.36
CA GLY A 60 0.25 50.12 11.27
C GLY A 60 0.61 48.72 10.74
N LEU A 61 -0.10 47.72 11.21
CA LEU A 61 0.07 46.32 10.74
C LEU A 61 -0.42 46.19 9.28
N PHE A 62 -1.54 46.81 8.94
CA PHE A 62 -2.03 46.84 7.55
C PHE A 62 -1.00 47.50 6.61
N ALA A 63 -0.45 48.67 6.97
CA ALA A 63 0.57 49.34 6.17
C ALA A 63 1.85 48.51 6.02
N TYR A 64 2.25 47.81 7.08
CA TYR A 64 3.39 46.90 7.04
C TYR A 64 3.16 45.74 6.06
N TYR A 65 1.99 45.10 6.10
CA TYR A 65 1.67 44.01 5.16
C TYR A 65 1.46 44.50 3.73
N ALA A 66 0.82 45.62 3.54
CA ALA A 66 0.60 46.25 2.25
C ALA A 66 1.90 46.68 1.56
N SER A 67 2.94 47.06 2.31
CA SER A 67 4.25 47.45 1.73
C SER A 67 4.98 46.29 1.07
N GLY A 68 4.59 45.05 1.32
CA GLY A 68 5.10 43.85 0.66
C GLY A 68 4.16 43.33 -0.43
N ALA A 69 3.20 44.10 -0.91
CA ALA A 69 2.37 43.71 -2.04
C ALA A 69 3.15 43.78 -3.37
N PRO A 70 2.90 42.91 -4.33
CA PRO A 70 3.50 42.99 -5.65
C PRO A 70 3.02 44.23 -6.41
N ASP A 71 3.72 44.59 -7.49
CA ASP A 71 3.25 45.65 -8.40
C ASP A 71 2.12 45.12 -9.28
N LEU A 72 1.21 46.00 -9.72
CA LEU A 72 0.16 45.63 -10.68
C LEU A 72 0.84 45.45 -12.06
N ASP A 73 0.66 44.28 -12.64
CA ASP A 73 1.11 43.92 -13.97
C ASP A 73 -0.11 43.75 -14.88
N GLU A 74 -0.15 44.50 -15.97
CA GLU A 74 -1.30 44.52 -16.90
C GLU A 74 -1.46 43.17 -17.63
N GLU A 75 -0.36 42.52 -17.98
CA GLU A 75 -0.37 41.22 -18.62
C GLU A 75 -1.02 40.16 -17.69
N LEU A 76 -0.66 40.22 -16.43
CA LEU A 76 -1.22 39.36 -15.41
C LEU A 76 -2.70 39.68 -15.05
N LEU A 77 -3.21 40.85 -15.41
CA LEU A 77 -4.62 41.22 -15.25
C LEU A 77 -5.50 40.71 -16.39
N ARG A 78 -4.95 40.60 -17.60
CA ARG A 78 -5.69 40.21 -18.81
C ARG A 78 -5.58 38.76 -19.16
N ASP A 79 -4.37 38.15 -19.00
CA ASP A 79 -4.15 36.76 -19.34
C ASP A 79 -4.49 35.82 -18.16
N PRO A 80 -5.33 34.82 -18.38
CA PRO A 80 -5.53 33.76 -17.39
C PRO A 80 -4.24 32.94 -17.28
N ILE A 81 -3.86 32.63 -16.05
CA ILE A 81 -2.64 31.90 -15.76
C ILE A 81 -2.97 30.42 -15.75
N SER A 82 -2.36 29.72 -16.66
CA SER A 82 -2.43 28.25 -16.72
C SER A 82 -1.50 27.64 -15.65
N PRO A 83 -1.92 26.60 -14.97
CA PRO A 83 -1.01 25.82 -14.10
C PRO A 83 0.09 25.18 -14.94
N LYS A 84 1.25 24.97 -14.33
CA LYS A 84 2.36 24.23 -14.91
C LYS A 84 2.49 22.89 -14.20
N PHE A 85 2.64 21.84 -14.96
CA PHE A 85 2.88 20.51 -14.45
C PHE A 85 4.29 20.08 -14.86
N LEU A 86 5.09 19.68 -13.88
CA LEU A 86 6.45 19.21 -14.09
C LEU A 86 6.53 17.71 -13.78
N ALA A 87 7.24 16.99 -14.61
CA ALA A 87 7.55 15.58 -14.42
C ALA A 87 8.42 15.33 -13.18
N ALA A 88 8.68 14.09 -12.86
CA ALA A 88 9.48 13.68 -11.69
C ALA A 88 10.90 14.27 -11.66
N ASP A 89 11.46 14.62 -12.82
CA ASP A 89 12.77 15.30 -12.93
C ASP A 89 12.73 16.77 -12.48
N GLY A 90 11.55 17.32 -12.23
CA GLY A 90 11.30 18.71 -11.85
C GLY A 90 11.61 19.74 -12.93
N LYS A 91 11.75 19.32 -14.20
CA LYS A 91 12.16 20.18 -15.33
C LYS A 91 11.30 19.99 -16.56
N THR A 92 10.99 18.73 -16.92
CA THR A 92 10.20 18.42 -18.09
C THR A 92 8.77 18.86 -17.85
N GLU A 93 8.28 19.81 -18.63
CA GLU A 93 6.91 20.29 -18.56
C GLU A 93 5.98 19.28 -19.22
N ILE A 94 4.96 18.84 -18.47
CA ILE A 94 3.93 17.95 -18.99
C ILE A 94 2.88 18.83 -19.65
N PRO A 95 2.61 18.66 -20.95
CA PRO A 95 1.56 19.42 -21.61
C PRO A 95 0.21 19.05 -21.00
N PHE A 96 -0.35 20.00 -20.28
CA PHE A 96 -1.73 19.94 -19.81
C PHE A 96 -2.58 20.72 -20.80
N MET A 97 -3.35 20.01 -21.60
CA MET A 97 -4.17 20.66 -22.61
C MET A 97 -5.30 21.42 -21.91
N THR A 98 -5.12 22.70 -21.77
CA THR A 98 -6.24 23.63 -21.54
C THR A 98 -7.03 23.70 -22.84
N VAL A 99 -8.34 23.74 -22.76
CA VAL A 99 -9.20 24.02 -23.94
C VAL A 99 -8.70 25.34 -24.56
N GLU A 100 -8.04 25.26 -25.73
CA GLU A 100 -7.42 26.44 -26.37
C GLU A 100 -8.45 27.48 -26.84
N ASP A 101 -9.72 27.14 -26.95
CA ASP A 101 -10.80 28.04 -27.35
C ASP A 101 -11.37 28.81 -26.15
N ARG A 102 -10.62 29.81 -25.66
CA ARG A 102 -11.14 30.78 -24.71
C ARG A 102 -11.84 31.89 -25.45
N THR A 103 -13.15 31.96 -25.29
CA THR A 103 -13.95 33.07 -25.81
C THR A 103 -13.80 34.27 -24.89
N TYR A 104 -12.85 35.18 -25.25
CA TYR A 104 -12.74 36.46 -24.57
C TYR A 104 -13.95 37.31 -24.90
N VAL A 105 -14.57 37.93 -23.89
CA VAL A 105 -15.79 38.74 -24.03
C VAL A 105 -15.50 40.15 -23.57
N ASN A 106 -15.69 41.13 -24.46
CA ASN A 106 -15.59 42.55 -24.11
C ASN A 106 -16.81 42.96 -23.24
N TYR A 107 -16.66 43.97 -22.38
CA TYR A 107 -17.73 44.39 -21.46
C TYR A 107 -19.04 44.71 -22.19
N GLU A 108 -19.00 45.36 -23.37
CA GLU A 108 -20.18 45.70 -24.18
C GLU A 108 -20.95 44.50 -24.71
N GLU A 109 -20.32 43.33 -24.78
CA GLU A 109 -20.91 42.07 -25.24
C GLU A 109 -21.57 41.30 -24.09
N ILE A 110 -21.35 41.68 -22.84
CA ILE A 110 -21.92 41.03 -21.65
C ILE A 110 -23.41 41.37 -21.54
N PRO A 111 -24.32 40.35 -21.54
CA PRO A 111 -25.76 40.57 -21.33
C PRO A 111 -26.05 41.28 -19.99
N LYS A 112 -26.94 42.24 -19.99
CA LYS A 112 -27.26 43.01 -18.77
C LYS A 112 -27.89 42.15 -17.66
N GLU A 113 -28.62 41.09 -18.02
CA GLU A 113 -29.14 40.10 -17.09
C GLU A 113 -28.05 39.26 -16.46
N MET A 114 -26.99 38.95 -17.21
CA MET A 114 -25.81 38.22 -16.71
C MET A 114 -25.00 39.06 -15.74
N GLU A 115 -24.71 40.34 -16.10
CA GLU A 115 -24.09 41.30 -15.20
C GLU A 115 -24.92 41.44 -13.90
N ALA A 116 -26.25 41.58 -14.01
CA ALA A 116 -27.13 41.69 -12.86
C ALA A 116 -27.12 40.41 -11.97
N ALA A 117 -27.00 39.21 -12.56
CA ALA A 117 -26.95 37.97 -11.82
C ALA A 117 -25.62 37.84 -11.03
N ILE A 118 -24.49 38.18 -11.66
CA ILE A 118 -23.17 38.20 -11.03
C ILE A 118 -23.13 39.22 -9.89
N LEU A 119 -23.56 40.45 -10.18
CA LEU A 119 -23.56 41.54 -9.16
C LEU A 119 -24.46 41.20 -7.98
N ALA A 120 -25.66 40.67 -8.21
CA ALA A 120 -26.59 40.27 -7.13
C ALA A 120 -25.99 39.18 -6.23
N THR A 121 -25.15 38.31 -6.78
CA THR A 121 -24.56 37.17 -6.08
C THR A 121 -23.25 37.54 -5.40
N GLU A 122 -22.33 38.18 -6.12
CA GLU A 122 -20.96 38.39 -5.68
C GLU A 122 -20.76 39.76 -5.04
N ASP A 123 -21.27 40.82 -5.66
CA ASP A 123 -21.03 42.19 -5.19
C ASP A 123 -22.13 43.18 -5.61
N ASN A 124 -23.25 43.16 -4.92
CA ASN A 124 -24.43 44.00 -5.26
C ASN A 124 -24.19 45.51 -5.16
N ARG A 125 -23.08 45.93 -4.57
CA ARG A 125 -22.70 47.36 -4.41
C ARG A 125 -21.41 47.68 -5.18
N PHE A 126 -21.04 46.88 -6.17
CA PHE A 126 -19.81 46.99 -6.95
C PHE A 126 -19.55 48.42 -7.43
N TYR A 127 -20.55 49.12 -7.96
CA TYR A 127 -20.43 50.48 -8.46
C TYR A 127 -20.40 51.56 -7.36
N GLU A 128 -20.59 51.20 -6.07
CA GLU A 128 -20.69 52.18 -4.96
C GLU A 128 -19.42 52.30 -4.11
N HIS A 129 -18.51 51.34 -4.22
CA HIS A 129 -17.25 51.29 -3.44
C HIS A 129 -16.02 51.45 -4.31
N SER A 130 -14.85 51.72 -3.71
CA SER A 130 -13.54 51.79 -4.36
C SER A 130 -12.64 50.63 -3.91
N GLY A 131 -12.87 49.45 -4.44
CA GLY A 131 -12.12 48.22 -4.22
C GLY A 131 -12.54 47.45 -2.96
N ILE A 132 -12.98 48.13 -1.90
CA ILE A 132 -13.39 47.52 -0.63
C ILE A 132 -14.79 48.00 -0.24
N ASP A 133 -15.74 47.13 -0.02
CA ASP A 133 -17.04 47.49 0.57
C ASP A 133 -16.98 47.45 2.10
N VAL A 134 -16.73 48.60 2.72
CA VAL A 134 -16.65 48.76 4.20
C VAL A 134 -17.98 48.46 4.89
N ILE A 135 -19.13 48.62 4.21
CA ILE A 135 -20.46 48.39 4.79
C ILE A 135 -20.70 46.87 4.81
N ARG A 136 -20.43 46.18 3.69
CA ARG A 136 -20.51 44.70 3.61
C ARG A 136 -19.53 44.04 4.58
N LEU A 137 -18.29 44.55 4.69
CA LEU A 137 -17.31 44.08 5.66
C LEU A 137 -17.82 44.19 7.10
N GLY A 138 -18.42 45.32 7.47
CA GLY A 138 -19.04 45.50 8.78
C GLY A 138 -20.20 44.51 9.03
N GLY A 139 -21.03 44.31 8.03
CA GLY A 139 -22.14 43.34 8.07
C GLY A 139 -21.65 41.91 8.24
N ALA A 140 -20.63 41.52 7.49
CA ALA A 140 -20.01 40.17 7.57
C ALA A 140 -19.36 39.93 8.95
N VAL A 141 -18.70 40.89 9.54
CA VAL A 141 -18.16 40.77 10.91
C VAL A 141 -19.27 40.49 11.92
N ILE A 142 -20.40 41.22 11.83
CA ILE A 142 -21.55 40.98 12.72
C ILE A 142 -22.18 39.62 12.47
N ALA A 143 -22.36 39.21 11.20
CA ALA A 143 -22.93 37.91 10.83
C ALA A 143 -22.04 36.75 11.32
N ASN A 144 -20.72 36.89 11.19
CA ASN A 144 -19.78 35.87 11.67
C ASN A 144 -19.72 35.75 13.20
N ILE A 145 -19.96 36.88 13.92
CA ILE A 145 -20.03 36.87 15.40
C ILE A 145 -21.34 36.22 15.88
N THR A 146 -22.44 36.41 15.16
CA THR A 146 -23.78 35.92 15.57
C THR A 146 -24.16 34.55 15.00
N GLY A 147 -23.70 34.25 13.79
CA GLY A 147 -24.02 33.01 13.03
C GLY A 147 -22.88 32.00 12.92
N GLY A 148 -21.69 32.28 13.48
CA GLY A 148 -20.50 31.45 13.37
C GLY A 148 -19.56 31.89 12.25
N PHE A 149 -18.30 31.46 12.36
CA PHE A 149 -17.25 31.83 11.39
C PHE A 149 -17.58 31.26 9.99
N GLY A 150 -17.54 32.13 8.96
CA GLY A 150 -17.85 31.73 7.59
C GLY A 150 -19.31 31.91 7.15
N SER A 151 -20.18 32.46 8.02
CA SER A 151 -21.62 32.68 7.71
C SER A 151 -21.88 33.69 6.59
N GLN A 152 -20.96 34.62 6.33
CA GLN A 152 -21.08 35.61 5.24
C GLN A 152 -19.71 36.05 4.72
N GLY A 153 -19.50 35.97 3.39
CA GLY A 153 -18.34 36.52 2.70
C GLY A 153 -18.46 38.04 2.47
N ALA A 154 -17.33 38.73 2.49
CA ALA A 154 -17.27 40.21 2.32
C ALA A 154 -16.29 40.62 1.20
N SER A 155 -15.75 39.73 0.41
CA SER A 155 -14.86 40.09 -0.70
C SER A 155 -15.64 40.73 -1.85
N THR A 156 -15.06 41.75 -2.47
CA THR A 156 -15.61 42.41 -3.65
C THR A 156 -15.12 41.75 -4.93
N ILE A 157 -15.76 41.99 -6.08
CA ILE A 157 -15.29 41.56 -7.40
C ILE A 157 -13.86 42.04 -7.64
N THR A 158 -13.55 43.34 -7.33
CA THR A 158 -12.19 43.90 -7.44
C THR A 158 -11.18 43.09 -6.62
N GLN A 159 -11.52 42.67 -5.39
CA GLN A 159 -10.68 41.83 -4.56
C GLN A 159 -10.50 40.41 -5.13
N GLN A 160 -11.52 39.88 -5.80
CA GLN A 160 -11.42 38.57 -6.47
C GLN A 160 -10.50 38.68 -7.71
N VAL A 161 -10.57 39.73 -8.51
CA VAL A 161 -9.63 39.97 -9.60
C VAL A 161 -8.19 40.00 -9.09
N ILE A 162 -7.93 40.77 -8.02
CA ILE A 162 -6.59 40.87 -7.43
C ILE A 162 -6.14 39.52 -6.88
N LYS A 163 -7.01 38.84 -6.15
CA LYS A 163 -6.68 37.50 -5.61
C LYS A 163 -6.28 36.54 -6.74
N ASN A 164 -7.11 36.45 -7.76
CA ASN A 164 -6.91 35.54 -8.88
C ASN A 164 -5.75 35.93 -9.81
N SER A 165 -5.32 37.22 -9.79
CA SER A 165 -4.24 37.72 -10.66
C SER A 165 -2.87 37.78 -9.97
N PHE A 166 -2.78 38.05 -8.65
CA PHE A 166 -1.52 38.41 -7.99
C PHE A 166 -1.23 37.66 -6.70
N LEU A 167 -2.22 36.98 -6.07
CA LEU A 167 -2.09 36.47 -4.71
C LEU A 167 -2.47 34.97 -4.66
N SER A 168 -1.95 34.27 -3.66
CA SER A 168 -2.33 32.88 -3.36
C SER A 168 -3.64 32.79 -2.56
N ASN A 169 -4.26 31.59 -2.51
CA ASN A 169 -5.47 31.32 -1.71
C ASN A 169 -5.19 31.18 -0.20
N GLU A 170 -3.96 31.43 0.25
CA GLU A 170 -3.64 31.40 1.68
C GLU A 170 -4.61 32.21 2.53
N LYS A 171 -5.19 31.61 3.56
CA LYS A 171 -6.11 32.30 4.50
C LYS A 171 -5.33 33.07 5.57
N THR A 172 -4.41 33.97 5.17
CA THR A 172 -3.60 34.80 6.07
C THR A 172 -4.05 36.27 6.11
N LEU A 173 -3.82 36.95 7.27
CA LEU A 173 -4.08 38.37 7.41
C LEU A 173 -3.14 39.19 6.52
N LYS A 174 -1.92 38.71 6.25
CA LYS A 174 -0.96 39.38 5.34
C LYS A 174 -1.56 39.43 3.94
N ARG A 175 -1.94 38.23 3.39
CA ARG A 175 -2.56 38.15 2.07
C ARG A 175 -3.80 39.01 1.96
N LYS A 176 -4.71 39.01 2.98
CA LYS A 176 -5.95 39.77 2.93
C LYS A 176 -5.70 41.29 3.00
N ALA A 177 -4.63 41.76 3.65
CA ALA A 177 -4.21 43.14 3.65
C ALA A 177 -3.62 43.58 2.29
N GLN A 178 -2.81 42.74 1.66
CA GLN A 178 -2.28 42.96 0.31
C GLN A 178 -3.39 43.00 -0.72
N GLU A 179 -4.35 42.06 -0.68
CA GLU A 179 -5.54 42.04 -1.53
C GLU A 179 -6.34 43.36 -1.44
N ALA A 180 -6.62 43.81 -0.23
CA ALA A 180 -7.37 45.04 -0.01
C ALA A 180 -6.61 46.29 -0.53
N TYR A 181 -5.29 46.35 -0.33
CA TYR A 181 -4.44 47.41 -0.83
C TYR A 181 -4.38 47.42 -2.36
N LEU A 182 -4.15 46.29 -2.99
CA LEU A 182 -4.09 46.18 -4.45
C LEU A 182 -5.46 46.40 -5.10
N ALA A 183 -6.55 45.95 -4.48
CA ALA A 183 -7.91 46.24 -4.96
C ALA A 183 -8.20 47.76 -4.96
N TYR A 184 -7.73 48.49 -3.95
CA TYR A 184 -7.84 49.94 -3.95
C TYR A 184 -6.97 50.58 -5.05
N LYS A 185 -5.73 50.07 -5.29
CA LYS A 185 -4.86 50.55 -6.39
C LYS A 185 -5.50 50.27 -7.75
N LEU A 186 -6.03 49.06 -7.98
CA LEU A 186 -6.65 48.69 -9.25
C LEU A 186 -7.78 49.63 -9.62
N GLU A 187 -8.62 50.06 -8.67
CA GLU A 187 -9.70 51.01 -8.91
C GLU A 187 -9.23 52.46 -9.07
N GLN A 188 -7.92 52.73 -8.90
CA GLN A 188 -7.35 54.06 -9.27
C GLN A 188 -6.85 54.04 -10.73
N GLU A 189 -6.57 52.90 -11.30
CA GLU A 189 -5.96 52.71 -12.61
C GLU A 189 -6.97 52.29 -13.67
N TYR A 190 -8.03 51.54 -13.29
CA TYR A 190 -9.03 50.94 -14.19
C TYR A 190 -10.44 51.35 -13.78
N THR A 191 -11.33 51.40 -14.81
CA THR A 191 -12.76 51.69 -14.61
C THR A 191 -13.48 50.43 -14.04
N LYS A 192 -14.69 50.60 -13.55
CA LYS A 192 -15.52 49.52 -13.05
C LYS A 192 -15.85 48.50 -14.14
N GLU A 193 -16.08 48.96 -15.33
CA GLU A 193 -16.37 48.19 -16.52
C GLU A 193 -15.18 47.32 -16.90
N GLU A 194 -13.96 47.87 -16.92
CA GLU A 194 -12.74 47.10 -17.20
C GLU A 194 -12.45 46.07 -16.09
N ILE A 195 -12.66 46.41 -14.82
CA ILE A 195 -12.50 45.46 -13.70
C ILE A 195 -13.52 44.32 -13.77
N PHE A 196 -14.76 44.64 -14.17
CA PHE A 196 -15.79 43.60 -14.37
C PHE A 196 -15.46 42.70 -15.55
N GLU A 197 -14.95 43.23 -16.66
CA GLU A 197 -14.46 42.47 -17.81
C GLU A 197 -13.31 41.50 -17.42
N MET A 198 -12.32 42.00 -16.66
CA MET A 198 -11.25 41.16 -16.12
C MET A 198 -11.80 40.00 -15.27
N TYR A 199 -12.74 40.27 -14.38
CA TYR A 199 -13.41 39.25 -13.58
C TYR A 199 -14.13 38.22 -14.45
N PHE A 200 -14.92 38.72 -15.42
CA PHE A 200 -15.77 37.92 -16.29
C PHE A 200 -15.01 36.90 -17.12
N ASN A 201 -13.81 37.24 -17.57
CA ASN A 201 -12.98 36.38 -18.42
C ASN A 201 -12.03 35.48 -17.63
N LYS A 202 -11.74 35.79 -16.34
CA LYS A 202 -10.71 35.08 -15.56
C LYS A 202 -11.25 34.08 -14.56
N ILE A 203 -12.52 34.18 -14.21
CA ILE A 203 -13.06 33.35 -13.14
C ILE A 203 -13.13 31.87 -13.54
N LEU A 204 -12.73 30.97 -12.65
CA LEU A 204 -12.91 29.53 -12.83
C LEU A 204 -14.38 29.15 -12.75
N MET A 205 -14.85 28.41 -13.74
CA MET A 205 -16.23 27.96 -13.87
C MET A 205 -16.42 26.49 -13.57
N SER A 206 -15.49 25.62 -13.98
CA SER A 206 -15.41 24.22 -13.59
C SER A 206 -14.22 23.56 -14.26
N GLY A 207 -13.57 22.59 -13.63
CA GLY A 207 -12.42 21.88 -14.21
C GLY A 207 -11.40 22.87 -14.78
N ASN A 208 -11.21 22.87 -16.10
CA ASN A 208 -10.32 23.80 -16.82
C ASN A 208 -11.06 24.90 -17.59
N THR A 209 -12.35 25.09 -17.33
CA THR A 209 -13.20 26.08 -18.00
C THR A 209 -13.11 27.41 -17.27
N TYR A 210 -12.51 28.43 -17.91
CA TYR A 210 -12.37 29.79 -17.38
C TYR A 210 -13.18 30.78 -18.18
N GLY A 211 -13.75 31.75 -17.49
CA GLY A 211 -14.60 32.81 -18.04
C GLY A 211 -16.01 32.32 -18.39
N PHE A 212 -16.95 33.30 -18.30
CA PHE A 212 -18.34 32.99 -18.53
C PHE A 212 -18.68 32.76 -20.01
N GLY A 213 -17.91 33.33 -20.95
CA GLY A 213 -18.07 33.08 -22.38
C GLY A 213 -17.79 31.61 -22.72
N THR A 214 -16.61 31.13 -22.32
CA THR A 214 -16.23 29.72 -22.47
C THR A 214 -17.21 28.77 -21.78
N ALA A 215 -17.69 29.13 -20.57
CA ALA A 215 -18.64 28.32 -19.83
C ALA A 215 -20.00 28.22 -20.52
N ALA A 216 -20.46 29.29 -21.19
CA ALA A 216 -21.69 29.29 -21.96
C ALA A 216 -21.62 28.29 -23.14
N GLU A 217 -20.52 28.27 -23.85
CA GLU A 217 -20.28 27.32 -24.94
C GLU A 217 -20.09 25.90 -24.39
N HIS A 218 -19.33 25.74 -23.30
CA HIS A 218 -19.06 24.44 -22.68
C HIS A 218 -20.31 23.73 -22.16
N PHE A 219 -21.17 24.44 -21.43
CA PHE A 219 -22.35 23.81 -20.79
C PHE A 219 -23.60 23.79 -21.67
N TYR A 220 -23.76 24.82 -22.55
CA TYR A 220 -24.99 25.02 -23.31
C TYR A 220 -24.79 24.96 -24.83
N GLY A 221 -23.57 25.06 -25.34
CA GLY A 221 -23.28 25.16 -26.79
C GLY A 221 -23.85 26.45 -27.39
N LYS A 222 -23.94 27.52 -26.63
CA LYS A 222 -24.57 28.79 -27.01
C LYS A 222 -23.68 29.98 -26.71
N PRO A 223 -23.65 31.00 -27.56
CA PRO A 223 -23.04 32.28 -27.20
C PRO A 223 -23.82 32.95 -26.05
N LEU A 224 -23.18 33.80 -25.27
CA LEU A 224 -23.80 34.51 -24.13
C LEU A 224 -25.10 35.24 -24.48
N SER A 225 -25.19 35.78 -25.69
CA SER A 225 -26.36 36.52 -26.16
C SER A 225 -27.63 35.66 -26.36
N GLU A 226 -27.49 34.36 -26.42
CA GLU A 226 -28.59 33.39 -26.62
C GLU A 226 -29.01 32.69 -25.32
N LEU A 227 -28.30 32.97 -24.19
CA LEU A 227 -28.66 32.42 -22.89
C LEU A 227 -29.94 33.02 -22.33
N GLY A 228 -30.78 32.16 -21.77
CA GLY A 228 -31.94 32.59 -20.97
C GLY A 228 -31.57 32.91 -19.54
N LEU A 229 -32.48 33.53 -18.82
CA LEU A 229 -32.30 33.88 -17.41
C LEU A 229 -31.90 32.70 -16.49
N PRO A 230 -32.47 31.47 -16.62
CA PRO A 230 -32.07 30.37 -15.78
C PRO A 230 -30.63 29.89 -16.04
N GLU A 231 -30.17 29.96 -17.31
CA GLU A 231 -28.79 29.56 -17.71
C GLU A 231 -27.80 30.60 -17.15
N MET A 232 -28.06 31.91 -17.32
CA MET A 232 -27.25 33.00 -16.80
C MET A 232 -27.15 32.96 -15.25
N ALA A 233 -28.27 32.65 -14.58
CA ALA A 233 -28.27 32.53 -13.12
C ALA A 233 -27.50 31.33 -12.61
N LEU A 234 -27.49 30.22 -13.36
CA LEU A 234 -26.67 29.05 -13.03
C LEU A 234 -25.20 29.44 -13.13
N LEU A 235 -24.75 29.95 -14.28
CA LEU A 235 -23.37 30.34 -14.48
C LEU A 235 -22.92 31.33 -13.40
N ALA A 236 -23.72 32.40 -13.11
CA ALA A 236 -23.39 33.36 -12.05
C ALA A 236 -23.30 32.75 -10.65
N GLY A 237 -23.84 31.57 -10.45
CA GLY A 237 -23.77 30.82 -9.20
C GLY A 237 -22.53 29.92 -9.05
N MET A 238 -21.89 29.51 -10.13
CA MET A 238 -20.82 28.52 -10.13
C MET A 238 -19.51 28.98 -9.44
N PRO A 239 -19.06 30.24 -9.55
CA PRO A 239 -17.77 30.68 -8.99
C PRO A 239 -17.57 30.42 -7.48
N GLN A 240 -18.63 30.30 -6.71
CA GLN A 240 -18.54 30.01 -5.27
C GLN A 240 -17.89 28.63 -4.99
N SER A 241 -18.20 27.61 -5.82
CA SER A 241 -17.66 26.27 -5.71
C SER A 241 -17.78 25.58 -7.07
N PRO A 242 -16.89 25.87 -8.03
CA PRO A 242 -17.06 25.53 -9.45
C PRO A 242 -17.32 24.06 -9.72
N ASN A 243 -16.51 23.16 -9.15
CA ASN A 243 -16.65 21.71 -9.36
C ASN A 243 -17.91 21.12 -8.69
N ASN A 244 -18.28 21.62 -7.49
CA ASN A 244 -19.48 21.16 -6.79
C ASN A 244 -20.79 21.65 -7.44
N TYR A 245 -20.72 22.73 -8.24
CA TYR A 245 -21.87 23.26 -8.97
C TYR A 245 -21.79 22.99 -10.48
N ASN A 246 -20.88 22.11 -10.90
CA ASN A 246 -20.83 21.62 -12.27
C ASN A 246 -22.13 20.90 -12.62
N PRO A 247 -22.95 21.42 -13.56
CA PRO A 247 -24.28 20.88 -13.83
C PRO A 247 -24.26 19.54 -14.58
N PHE A 248 -23.15 19.16 -15.22
CA PHE A 248 -22.97 17.85 -15.81
C PHE A 248 -22.81 16.76 -14.75
N ASN A 249 -22.08 17.07 -13.67
CA ASN A 249 -21.74 16.11 -12.62
C ASN A 249 -22.70 16.17 -11.42
N HIS A 250 -23.21 17.38 -11.10
CA HIS A 250 -24.00 17.64 -9.89
C HIS A 250 -25.25 18.48 -10.19
N PRO A 251 -26.17 18.02 -11.06
CA PRO A 251 -27.29 18.83 -11.54
C PRO A 251 -28.20 19.34 -10.41
N GLU A 252 -28.44 18.55 -9.35
CA GLU A 252 -29.26 18.95 -8.22
C GLU A 252 -28.60 20.07 -7.37
N ALA A 253 -27.28 20.01 -7.19
CA ALA A 253 -26.54 21.05 -6.46
C ALA A 253 -26.52 22.36 -7.28
N ALA A 254 -26.30 22.23 -8.59
CA ALA A 254 -26.36 23.32 -9.54
C ALA A 254 -27.75 23.99 -9.56
N GLU A 255 -28.83 23.21 -9.55
CA GLU A 255 -30.20 23.73 -9.49
C GLU A 255 -30.47 24.51 -8.19
N LYS A 256 -30.08 23.93 -7.05
CA LYS A 256 -30.23 24.62 -5.77
C LYS A 256 -29.47 25.94 -5.76
N ARG A 257 -28.27 25.95 -6.32
CA ARG A 257 -27.43 27.16 -6.40
C ARG A 257 -28.02 28.19 -7.34
N ARG A 258 -28.48 27.83 -8.54
CA ARG A 258 -29.22 28.70 -9.46
C ARG A 258 -30.41 29.36 -8.77
N ASN A 259 -31.19 28.57 -8.03
CA ASN A 259 -32.39 29.10 -7.35
C ASN A 259 -32.08 30.11 -6.25
N ILE A 260 -30.89 29.99 -5.60
CA ILE A 260 -30.36 31.02 -4.68
C ILE A 260 -30.02 32.29 -5.44
N VAL A 261 -29.35 32.22 -6.59
CA VAL A 261 -29.00 33.37 -7.42
C VAL A 261 -30.25 34.12 -7.87
N LEU A 262 -31.25 33.40 -8.40
CA LEU A 262 -32.54 33.97 -8.81
C LEU A 262 -33.26 34.69 -7.63
N SER A 263 -33.14 34.09 -6.43
CA SER A 263 -33.72 34.74 -5.23
C SER A 263 -32.97 36.01 -4.82
N LEU A 264 -31.66 36.05 -5.00
CA LEU A 264 -30.84 37.24 -4.76
C LEU A 264 -31.14 38.34 -5.80
N MET A 265 -31.32 37.97 -7.08
CA MET A 265 -31.68 38.87 -8.14
C MET A 265 -33.06 39.53 -7.86
N GLU A 266 -34.03 38.76 -7.38
CA GLU A 266 -35.33 39.30 -6.95
C GLU A 266 -35.17 40.23 -5.73
N GLN A 267 -34.42 39.78 -4.71
CA GLN A 267 -34.16 40.57 -3.51
C GLN A 267 -33.54 41.95 -3.82
N HIS A 268 -32.68 41.99 -4.85
CA HIS A 268 -32.01 43.21 -5.32
C HIS A 268 -32.77 43.94 -6.44
N GLU A 269 -34.06 43.60 -6.66
CA GLU A 269 -34.95 44.24 -7.65
C GLU A 269 -34.41 44.18 -9.10
N LYS A 270 -33.60 43.14 -9.43
CA LYS A 270 -33.06 42.91 -10.77
C LYS A 270 -34.03 42.16 -11.67
N ILE A 271 -34.89 41.32 -11.09
CA ILE A 271 -35.94 40.57 -11.76
C ILE A 271 -37.22 40.63 -10.93
N THR A 272 -38.35 40.38 -11.58
CA THR A 272 -39.66 40.28 -10.94
C THR A 272 -39.86 38.89 -10.32
N THR A 273 -40.81 38.76 -9.38
CA THR A 273 -41.21 37.48 -8.80
C THR A 273 -41.65 36.49 -9.88
N THR A 274 -42.39 36.95 -10.91
CA THR A 274 -42.82 36.09 -12.02
C THR A 274 -41.65 35.53 -12.80
N GLN A 275 -40.65 36.37 -13.17
CA GLN A 275 -39.44 35.90 -13.87
C GLN A 275 -38.64 34.93 -13.03
N LYS A 276 -38.53 35.14 -11.71
CA LYS A 276 -37.89 34.17 -10.82
C LYS A 276 -38.59 32.82 -10.84
N GLU A 277 -39.93 32.81 -10.65
CA GLU A 277 -40.73 31.57 -10.61
C GLU A 277 -40.62 30.80 -11.93
N GLU A 278 -40.71 31.50 -13.06
CA GLU A 278 -40.54 30.88 -14.40
C GLU A 278 -39.14 30.29 -14.58
N ALA A 279 -38.08 31.04 -14.19
CA ALA A 279 -36.69 30.57 -14.28
C ALA A 279 -36.39 29.42 -13.33
N GLN A 280 -36.96 29.39 -12.13
CA GLN A 280 -36.82 28.29 -11.17
C GLN A 280 -37.56 27.00 -11.62
N ALA A 281 -38.62 27.13 -12.40
CA ALA A 281 -39.40 26.00 -12.94
C ALA A 281 -38.67 25.26 -14.09
N ALA A 282 -37.68 25.88 -14.74
CA ALA A 282 -36.91 25.24 -15.81
C ALA A 282 -35.96 24.16 -15.26
N PRO A 283 -36.06 22.89 -15.68
CA PRO A 283 -35.12 21.85 -15.23
C PRO A 283 -33.70 22.10 -15.75
N VAL A 284 -32.68 21.98 -14.88
CA VAL A 284 -31.27 22.24 -15.28
C VAL A 284 -30.82 21.28 -16.36
N THR A 285 -31.18 20.00 -16.26
CA THR A 285 -30.76 18.96 -17.21
C THR A 285 -31.28 19.15 -18.64
N GLU A 286 -32.41 19.85 -18.82
CA GLU A 286 -33.00 20.10 -20.14
C GLU A 286 -32.33 21.28 -20.87
N MET A 287 -31.56 22.11 -20.17
CA MET A 287 -30.84 23.26 -20.73
C MET A 287 -29.42 22.89 -21.22
N LEU A 288 -28.87 21.80 -20.71
CA LEU A 288 -27.48 21.40 -20.97
C LEU A 288 -27.32 20.81 -22.36
N LEU A 289 -26.08 20.91 -22.88
CA LEU A 289 -25.68 20.16 -24.05
C LEU A 289 -25.97 18.65 -23.87
N ALA A 290 -26.56 18.05 -24.88
CA ALA A 290 -26.74 16.61 -24.95
C ALA A 290 -25.36 15.92 -24.79
N GLU A 291 -25.33 14.77 -24.15
CA GLU A 291 -24.09 14.07 -23.78
C GLU A 291 -23.15 13.84 -24.99
N GLU A 292 -23.72 13.51 -26.14
CA GLU A 292 -22.96 13.31 -27.38
C GLU A 292 -22.31 14.57 -27.94
N ASN A 293 -22.78 15.76 -27.53
CA ASN A 293 -22.27 17.07 -28.01
C ASN A 293 -21.39 17.80 -26.98
N ARG A 294 -21.22 17.22 -25.78
CA ARG A 294 -20.36 17.83 -24.75
C ARG A 294 -18.93 17.89 -25.21
N PRO A 295 -18.22 19.00 -24.89
CA PRO A 295 -16.78 19.04 -25.12
C PRO A 295 -16.10 17.84 -24.48
N LYS A 296 -15.33 17.14 -25.27
CA LYS A 296 -14.62 15.96 -24.83
C LYS A 296 -13.36 16.39 -24.10
N ALA A 297 -13.01 15.68 -23.05
CA ALA A 297 -11.74 15.94 -22.35
C ALA A 297 -10.58 15.85 -23.37
N PRO A 298 -9.60 16.76 -23.31
CA PRO A 298 -8.46 16.72 -24.22
C PRO A 298 -7.76 15.37 -24.10
N THR A 299 -7.54 14.73 -25.24
CA THR A 299 -6.88 13.44 -25.33
C THR A 299 -5.39 13.63 -25.49
N GLY A 300 -4.61 13.08 -24.61
CA GLY A 300 -3.16 13.17 -24.65
C GLY A 300 -2.48 11.95 -24.04
N GLU A 301 -1.22 11.84 -24.31
CA GLU A 301 -0.33 10.78 -23.82
C GLU A 301 -0.38 10.60 -22.29
N TYR A 302 -0.77 11.64 -21.54
CA TYR A 302 -0.76 11.71 -20.08
C TYR A 302 -2.15 11.82 -19.43
N THR A 303 -3.23 11.73 -20.21
CA THR A 303 -4.60 12.04 -19.76
C THR A 303 -4.97 11.28 -18.47
N ALA A 304 -4.78 9.96 -18.44
CA ALA A 304 -5.12 9.15 -17.28
C ALA A 304 -4.32 9.52 -16.01
N PHE A 305 -3.05 9.87 -16.18
CA PHE A 305 -2.22 10.33 -15.07
C PHE A 305 -2.68 11.71 -14.57
N MET A 306 -3.00 12.61 -15.47
CA MET A 306 -3.45 13.97 -15.14
C MET A 306 -4.81 13.99 -14.44
N GLU A 307 -5.72 13.07 -14.76
CA GLU A 307 -6.97 12.87 -14.02
C GLU A 307 -6.70 12.52 -12.55
N MET A 308 -5.70 11.68 -12.29
CA MET A 308 -5.31 11.37 -10.92
C MET A 308 -4.65 12.56 -10.22
N VAL A 309 -3.78 13.33 -10.91
CA VAL A 309 -3.22 14.58 -10.36
C VAL A 309 -4.32 15.51 -9.93
N GLN A 310 -5.35 15.70 -10.77
CA GLN A 310 -6.48 16.56 -10.45
C GLN A 310 -7.27 16.03 -9.24
N SER A 311 -7.58 14.74 -9.22
CA SER A 311 -8.30 14.11 -8.10
C SER A 311 -7.52 14.19 -6.79
N GLU A 312 -6.20 14.00 -6.83
CA GLU A 312 -5.33 14.15 -5.67
C GLU A 312 -5.29 15.61 -5.18
N LEU A 313 -5.13 16.58 -6.09
CA LEU A 313 -5.13 18.00 -5.76
C LEU A 313 -6.43 18.42 -5.06
N GLU A 314 -7.59 17.93 -5.54
CA GLU A 314 -8.90 18.19 -4.94
C GLU A 314 -9.03 17.54 -3.53
N SER A 315 -8.33 16.44 -3.28
CA SER A 315 -8.34 15.74 -1.99
C SER A 315 -7.44 16.37 -0.94
N LEU A 316 -6.49 17.22 -1.34
CA LEU A 316 -5.61 17.91 -0.40
C LEU A 316 -6.39 18.91 0.46
N SER A 317 -5.98 19.03 1.71
CA SER A 317 -6.70 19.83 2.73
C SER A 317 -6.68 21.35 2.52
N GLY A 318 -5.92 21.84 1.55
CA GLY A 318 -5.93 23.23 1.10
C GLY A 318 -7.02 23.47 0.06
N ASP A 319 -7.67 24.64 0.06
CA ASP A 319 -8.57 25.03 -1.05
C ASP A 319 -7.68 25.40 -2.27
N TYR A 320 -6.93 24.40 -2.83
CA TYR A 320 -6.09 24.62 -4.01
C TYR A 320 -6.93 24.66 -5.27
N SER A 321 -6.61 25.59 -6.15
CA SER A 321 -7.29 25.72 -7.43
C SER A 321 -6.26 25.86 -8.56
N LEU A 322 -6.51 25.21 -9.67
CA LEU A 322 -5.63 25.27 -10.84
C LEU A 322 -5.49 26.69 -11.41
N ASP A 323 -6.45 27.59 -11.11
CA ASP A 323 -6.43 29.00 -11.51
C ASP A 323 -5.45 29.88 -10.71
N GLU A 324 -4.78 29.35 -9.68
CA GLU A 324 -3.80 30.08 -8.90
C GLU A 324 -2.43 30.19 -9.58
N GLY A 325 -2.28 29.61 -10.77
CA GLY A 325 -1.00 29.57 -11.48
C GLY A 325 0.03 28.73 -10.71
N LEU A 326 -0.43 27.62 -10.16
CA LEU A 326 0.42 26.67 -9.45
C LEU A 326 1.42 26.00 -10.39
N THR A 327 2.66 25.84 -9.93
CA THR A 327 3.59 24.87 -10.52
C THR A 327 3.52 23.60 -9.70
N ILE A 328 2.96 22.54 -10.31
CA ILE A 328 2.71 21.24 -9.68
C ILE A 328 3.82 20.30 -10.07
N TYR A 329 4.61 19.85 -9.11
CA TYR A 329 5.64 18.84 -9.29
C TYR A 329 5.00 17.47 -9.13
N THR A 330 4.95 16.74 -10.23
CA THR A 330 4.33 15.40 -10.25
C THR A 330 5.36 14.29 -10.12
N THR A 331 4.86 13.07 -9.99
CA THR A 331 5.67 11.85 -9.93
C THR A 331 5.83 11.18 -11.29
N LEU A 332 5.25 11.72 -12.37
CA LEU A 332 5.28 11.15 -13.71
C LEU A 332 6.71 10.99 -14.22
N GLU A 333 7.04 9.82 -14.73
CA GLU A 333 8.24 9.57 -15.54
C GLU A 333 7.84 9.43 -17.03
N PRO A 334 8.13 10.41 -17.88
CA PRO A 334 7.68 10.40 -19.29
C PRO A 334 8.12 9.17 -20.08
N ASP A 335 9.34 8.67 -19.86
CA ASP A 335 9.85 7.47 -20.54
C ASP A 335 9.10 6.20 -20.07
N VAL A 336 8.72 6.14 -18.78
CA VAL A 336 7.91 5.03 -18.21
C VAL A 336 6.49 5.09 -18.76
N GLN A 337 5.88 6.27 -18.82
CA GLN A 337 4.56 6.46 -19.41
C GLN A 337 4.55 6.10 -20.91
N LYS A 338 5.57 6.48 -21.63
CA LYS A 338 5.72 6.10 -23.04
C LYS A 338 5.78 4.58 -23.21
N ALA A 339 6.54 3.87 -22.37
CA ALA A 339 6.59 2.41 -22.37
C ALA A 339 5.22 1.77 -22.12
N VAL A 340 4.43 2.36 -21.20
CA VAL A 340 3.04 1.94 -20.95
C VAL A 340 2.17 2.16 -22.18
N ASN A 341 2.18 3.36 -22.76
CA ASN A 341 1.36 3.69 -23.94
C ASN A 341 1.69 2.80 -25.12
N GLU A 342 2.99 2.55 -25.41
CA GLU A 342 3.43 1.61 -26.43
C GLU A 342 2.99 0.17 -26.16
N THR A 343 2.92 -0.23 -24.89
CA THR A 343 2.46 -1.56 -24.50
C THR A 343 0.95 -1.69 -24.66
N MET A 344 0.20 -0.66 -24.25
CA MET A 344 -1.27 -0.64 -24.37
C MET A 344 -1.76 -0.58 -25.82
N SER A 345 -0.95 -0.07 -26.75
CA SER A 345 -1.25 -0.03 -28.20
C SER A 345 -0.56 -1.12 -29.01
N SER A 346 0.05 -2.12 -28.33
CA SER A 346 0.79 -3.19 -28.98
C SER A 346 -0.13 -4.26 -29.62
N ASP A 347 0.46 -5.11 -30.47
CA ASP A 347 -0.17 -6.27 -31.10
C ASP A 347 -0.28 -7.51 -30.17
N LEU A 348 -0.04 -7.34 -28.87
CA LEU A 348 -0.21 -8.40 -27.87
C LEU A 348 -1.66 -8.76 -27.63
N PHE A 349 -2.58 -7.83 -27.92
CA PHE A 349 -4.01 -8.05 -27.76
C PHE A 349 -4.56 -8.99 -28.83
N PHE A 350 -5.32 -9.99 -28.39
CA PHE A 350 -5.86 -11.02 -29.28
C PHE A 350 -7.24 -10.66 -29.88
N ASP A 351 -7.90 -9.62 -29.37
CA ASP A 351 -9.21 -9.11 -29.81
C ASP A 351 -9.24 -7.59 -29.69
N ASP A 352 -9.96 -6.93 -30.62
CA ASP A 352 -10.08 -5.47 -30.64
C ASP A 352 -10.98 -4.90 -29.51
N LYS A 353 -11.75 -5.76 -28.83
CA LYS A 353 -12.66 -5.37 -27.76
C LYS A 353 -12.09 -5.60 -26.35
N VAL A 354 -10.99 -6.34 -26.27
CA VAL A 354 -10.34 -6.57 -24.97
C VAL A 354 -9.68 -5.27 -24.50
N GLU A 355 -10.00 -4.88 -23.29
CA GLU A 355 -9.41 -3.75 -22.58
C GLU A 355 -8.35 -4.22 -21.59
N SER A 356 -7.51 -3.28 -21.17
CA SER A 356 -6.54 -3.52 -20.11
C SER A 356 -6.28 -2.23 -19.33
N ALA A 357 -5.80 -2.38 -18.11
CA ALA A 357 -5.27 -1.26 -17.32
C ALA A 357 -3.94 -1.66 -16.70
N MET A 358 -3.06 -0.68 -16.54
CA MET A 358 -1.75 -0.86 -15.95
C MET A 358 -1.39 0.32 -15.06
N THR A 359 -0.85 0.05 -13.88
CA THR A 359 -0.28 1.08 -13.01
C THR A 359 1.14 0.69 -12.62
N ILE A 360 2.06 1.64 -12.76
CA ILE A 360 3.47 1.51 -12.35
C ILE A 360 3.74 2.46 -11.19
N VAL A 361 4.12 1.89 -10.06
CA VAL A 361 4.44 2.59 -8.82
C VAL A 361 5.91 2.36 -8.48
N ASP A 362 6.58 3.38 -8.02
CA ASP A 362 7.91 3.25 -7.42
C ASP A 362 7.79 2.48 -6.09
N THR A 363 8.47 1.36 -6.01
CA THR A 363 8.35 0.42 -4.89
C THR A 363 8.69 1.06 -3.54
N GLN A 364 9.68 1.97 -3.52
CA GLN A 364 10.19 2.55 -2.28
C GLN A 364 9.37 3.75 -1.79
N THR A 365 8.83 4.53 -2.73
CA THR A 365 8.21 5.83 -2.42
C THR A 365 6.69 5.85 -2.56
N GLY A 366 6.08 4.86 -3.23
CA GLY A 366 4.68 4.88 -3.58
C GLY A 366 4.30 5.85 -4.71
N ALA A 367 5.31 6.50 -5.33
CA ALA A 367 5.08 7.45 -6.40
C ALA A 367 4.56 6.75 -7.67
N ILE A 368 3.43 7.18 -8.20
CA ILE A 368 2.89 6.67 -9.45
C ILE A 368 3.73 7.23 -10.59
N ARG A 369 4.41 6.36 -11.34
CA ARG A 369 5.30 6.73 -12.44
C ARG A 369 4.61 6.77 -13.79
N ALA A 370 3.60 5.92 -13.99
CA ALA A 370 2.82 5.85 -15.20
C ALA A 370 1.47 5.14 -14.98
N ILE A 371 0.49 5.44 -15.85
CA ILE A 371 -0.84 4.84 -15.86
C ILE A 371 -1.28 4.56 -17.28
N GLY A 372 -1.76 3.34 -17.52
CA GLY A 372 -2.54 2.95 -18.69
C GLY A 372 -3.98 2.64 -18.26
N ALA A 373 -4.93 3.47 -18.66
CA ALA A 373 -6.32 3.40 -18.19
C ALA A 373 -7.27 2.63 -19.08
N GLY A 374 -6.82 2.23 -20.25
CA GLY A 374 -7.55 1.53 -21.28
C GLY A 374 -6.68 1.48 -22.52
N ARG A 375 -7.06 0.66 -23.48
CA ARG A 375 -6.27 0.40 -24.70
C ARG A 375 -6.13 1.64 -25.60
N ASP A 376 -7.24 2.37 -25.82
CA ASP A 376 -7.29 3.62 -26.58
C ASP A 376 -7.91 4.71 -25.69
N TYR A 377 -7.32 4.90 -24.49
CA TYR A 377 -7.82 5.88 -23.54
C TYR A 377 -7.59 7.30 -24.07
N SER A 378 -8.56 7.79 -24.80
CA SER A 378 -8.50 9.07 -25.50
C SER A 378 -9.74 9.94 -25.19
N GLY A 379 -9.96 10.27 -23.95
CA GLY A 379 -10.84 11.37 -23.51
C GLY A 379 -12.33 11.35 -23.87
N ASP A 380 -12.80 10.46 -24.71
CA ASP A 380 -14.22 10.24 -24.95
C ASP A 380 -14.78 9.35 -23.83
N VAL A 381 -15.74 9.85 -23.06
CA VAL A 381 -16.50 9.14 -22.03
C VAL A 381 -16.08 7.67 -21.85
N ARG A 382 -14.94 7.44 -21.22
CA ARG A 382 -14.45 6.10 -20.98
C ARG A 382 -14.19 5.89 -19.51
N ILE A 383 -14.42 4.66 -19.08
CA ILE A 383 -14.08 4.24 -17.74
C ILE A 383 -12.56 4.23 -17.64
N ASN A 384 -11.99 4.94 -16.67
CA ASN A 384 -10.60 4.78 -16.27
C ASN A 384 -10.47 3.45 -15.53
N TYR A 385 -10.09 2.39 -16.25
CA TYR A 385 -9.97 1.06 -15.67
C TYR A 385 -8.85 0.96 -14.64
N ALA A 386 -7.87 1.87 -14.65
CA ALA A 386 -6.80 1.86 -13.67
C ALA A 386 -7.27 2.26 -12.25
N THR A 387 -8.30 3.11 -12.16
CA THR A 387 -8.87 3.56 -10.90
C THR A 387 -10.19 2.85 -10.55
N SER A 388 -10.78 2.11 -11.50
CA SER A 388 -12.03 1.38 -11.29
C SER A 388 -11.86 0.23 -10.31
N ARG A 389 -12.80 0.10 -9.39
CA ARG A 389 -12.89 -1.01 -8.43
C ARG A 389 -13.99 -2.01 -8.80
N ASP A 390 -14.49 -1.98 -10.03
CA ASP A 390 -15.57 -2.88 -10.50
C ASP A 390 -15.03 -4.25 -10.98
N ARG A 391 -13.69 -4.43 -10.97
CA ARG A 391 -13.03 -5.61 -11.49
C ARG A 391 -12.51 -6.51 -10.37
N VAL A 392 -12.95 -7.75 -10.40
CA VAL A 392 -12.63 -8.76 -9.37
C VAL A 392 -11.23 -9.29 -9.56
N ILE A 393 -10.37 -9.15 -8.51
CA ILE A 393 -8.93 -9.40 -8.63
C ILE A 393 -8.52 -10.88 -8.61
N GLY A 394 -9.43 -11.78 -8.21
CA GLY A 394 -9.13 -13.22 -8.16
C GLY A 394 -7.92 -13.54 -7.27
N SER A 395 -7.14 -14.51 -7.68
CA SER A 395 -6.03 -15.06 -6.90
C SER A 395 -4.87 -14.11 -6.60
N THR A 396 -4.84 -12.87 -7.13
CA THR A 396 -3.83 -11.87 -6.73
C THR A 396 -3.96 -11.45 -5.28
N ILE A 397 -5.13 -11.63 -4.66
CA ILE A 397 -5.37 -11.32 -3.24
C ILE A 397 -4.63 -12.28 -2.29
N LYS A 398 -4.29 -13.51 -2.69
CA LYS A 398 -3.82 -14.57 -1.78
C LYS A 398 -2.62 -14.21 -0.91
N PRO A 399 -1.56 -13.57 -1.43
CA PRO A 399 -0.47 -13.11 -0.58
C PRO A 399 -0.89 -12.01 0.39
N LEU A 400 -1.89 -11.19 0.05
CA LEU A 400 -2.37 -10.07 0.85
C LEU A 400 -3.30 -10.50 1.98
N ILE A 401 -4.18 -11.48 1.73
CA ILE A 401 -5.28 -11.81 2.65
C ILE A 401 -5.06 -13.11 3.44
N ALA A 402 -4.23 -14.01 2.95
CA ALA A 402 -4.01 -15.32 3.56
C ALA A 402 -2.56 -15.52 4.01
N TYR A 403 -1.60 -15.57 3.08
CA TYR A 403 -0.23 -16.00 3.42
C TYR A 403 0.59 -14.93 4.14
N GLY A 404 0.47 -13.65 3.76
CA GLY A 404 1.10 -12.53 4.48
C GLY A 404 0.64 -12.45 5.93
N PRO A 405 -0.69 -12.37 6.19
CA PRO A 405 -1.22 -12.41 7.55
C PRO A 405 -0.82 -13.66 8.35
N ALA A 406 -0.73 -14.84 7.72
CA ALA A 406 -0.32 -16.06 8.42
C ALA A 406 1.14 -15.98 8.90
N ILE A 407 2.03 -15.40 8.10
CA ILE A 407 3.42 -15.17 8.52
C ILE A 407 3.48 -14.06 9.58
N GLU A 408 2.70 -12.96 9.43
CA GLU A 408 2.72 -11.81 10.32
C GLU A 408 2.20 -12.09 11.72
N TYR A 409 1.08 -12.83 11.82
CA TYR A 409 0.36 -12.99 13.08
C TYR A 409 0.48 -14.39 13.69
N LEU A 410 0.74 -15.42 12.87
CA LEU A 410 0.86 -16.80 13.33
C LEU A 410 2.32 -17.29 13.31
N ASP A 411 3.26 -16.44 12.92
CA ASP A 411 4.69 -16.76 12.76
C ASP A 411 4.93 -18.01 11.89
N TRP A 412 4.10 -18.23 10.86
CA TRP A 412 4.26 -19.35 9.95
C TRP A 412 5.53 -19.21 9.12
N SER A 413 6.21 -20.35 8.90
CA SER A 413 7.31 -20.43 7.96
C SER A 413 6.81 -20.61 6.53
N THR A 414 7.65 -20.37 5.53
CA THR A 414 7.33 -20.67 4.13
C THR A 414 7.12 -22.18 3.89
N GLY A 415 7.71 -23.02 4.74
CA GLY A 415 7.55 -24.47 4.76
C GLY A 415 6.35 -24.99 5.56
N GLN A 416 5.49 -24.13 6.07
CA GLN A 416 4.31 -24.56 6.84
C GLN A 416 3.47 -25.56 6.02
N PRO A 417 3.23 -26.79 6.55
CA PRO A 417 2.47 -27.78 5.83
C PRO A 417 0.97 -27.44 5.80
N ILE A 418 0.34 -27.67 4.67
CA ILE A 418 -1.09 -27.51 4.45
C ILE A 418 -1.59 -28.59 3.51
N VAL A 419 -2.87 -28.96 3.60
CA VAL A 419 -3.44 -30.04 2.80
C VAL A 419 -4.45 -29.51 1.78
N ASP A 420 -4.19 -29.79 0.51
CA ASP A 420 -5.11 -29.55 -0.61
C ASP A 420 -6.00 -30.77 -0.85
N GLU A 421 -7.19 -30.76 -0.28
CA GLU A 421 -8.17 -31.84 -0.26
C GLU A 421 -9.60 -31.32 -0.46
N PRO A 422 -10.59 -32.14 -0.76
CA PRO A 422 -12.00 -31.68 -0.87
C PRO A 422 -12.42 -30.86 0.35
N TYR A 423 -12.84 -29.61 0.12
CA TYR A 423 -13.21 -28.66 1.16
C TYR A 423 -14.42 -27.83 0.75
N SER A 424 -15.17 -27.33 1.72
CA SER A 424 -16.37 -26.53 1.51
C SER A 424 -16.35 -25.30 2.40
N TYR A 425 -16.98 -24.22 1.94
CA TYR A 425 -17.31 -23.08 2.77
C TYR A 425 -18.30 -23.47 3.90
N GLU A 426 -18.47 -22.63 4.89
CA GLU A 426 -19.40 -22.84 6.01
C GLU A 426 -20.86 -23.00 5.56
N ASP A 427 -21.24 -22.41 4.42
CA ASP A 427 -22.55 -22.58 3.79
C ASP A 427 -22.74 -23.95 3.08
N GLY A 428 -21.69 -24.78 3.05
CA GLY A 428 -21.68 -26.10 2.43
C GLY A 428 -21.35 -26.10 0.93
N LYS A 429 -21.12 -24.94 0.29
CA LYS A 429 -20.70 -24.86 -1.11
C LYS A 429 -19.27 -25.35 -1.27
N GLN A 430 -19.06 -26.30 -2.19
CA GLN A 430 -17.74 -26.87 -2.44
C GLN A 430 -16.78 -25.87 -3.10
N ILE A 431 -15.55 -25.83 -2.59
CA ILE A 431 -14.43 -25.09 -3.18
C ILE A 431 -13.72 -26.00 -4.18
N ARG A 432 -13.36 -25.45 -5.33
CA ARG A 432 -12.62 -26.17 -6.38
C ARG A 432 -11.33 -25.44 -6.73
N ASN A 433 -10.31 -26.21 -6.99
CA ASN A 433 -9.12 -25.70 -7.66
C ASN A 433 -9.38 -25.51 -9.17
N VAL A 434 -8.60 -24.66 -9.82
CA VAL A 434 -8.78 -24.31 -11.25
C VAL A 434 -8.69 -25.57 -12.13
N ASP A 435 -7.80 -26.50 -11.82
CA ASP A 435 -7.60 -27.76 -12.54
C ASP A 435 -8.57 -28.89 -12.11
N GLY A 436 -9.43 -28.62 -11.12
CA GLY A 436 -10.37 -29.59 -10.57
C GLY A 436 -9.73 -30.75 -9.75
N ASN A 437 -8.40 -30.72 -9.56
CA ASN A 437 -7.64 -31.75 -8.84
C ASN A 437 -7.30 -31.32 -7.41
N PHE A 438 -6.93 -32.31 -6.58
CA PHE A 438 -6.39 -32.14 -5.24
C PHE A 438 -4.99 -32.75 -5.20
N LEU A 439 -4.02 -32.03 -4.64
CA LEU A 439 -2.62 -32.43 -4.63
C LEU A 439 -2.16 -33.02 -3.29
N GLY A 440 -3.01 -33.01 -2.25
CA GLY A 440 -2.66 -33.54 -0.92
C GLY A 440 -1.80 -32.56 -0.12
N GLY A 441 -0.88 -33.15 0.68
CA GLY A 441 0.03 -32.34 1.52
C GLY A 441 1.06 -31.57 0.71
N MET A 442 1.26 -30.30 1.05
CA MET A 442 2.23 -29.39 0.44
C MET A 442 2.64 -28.31 1.42
N THR A 443 3.61 -27.48 1.08
CA THR A 443 3.94 -26.25 1.84
C THR A 443 3.06 -25.10 1.40
N ILE A 444 2.95 -24.03 2.24
CA ILE A 444 2.27 -22.79 1.81
C ILE A 444 2.98 -22.13 0.63
N ARG A 445 4.31 -22.26 0.50
CA ARG A 445 5.10 -21.87 -0.66
C ARG A 445 4.56 -22.54 -1.93
N GLU A 446 4.46 -23.87 -1.92
CA GLU A 446 3.93 -24.62 -3.05
C GLU A 446 2.47 -24.26 -3.35
N ALA A 447 1.64 -24.10 -2.34
CA ALA A 447 0.26 -23.68 -2.48
C ALA A 447 0.13 -22.30 -3.14
N LEU A 448 1.05 -21.36 -2.84
CA LEU A 448 1.05 -20.00 -3.39
C LEU A 448 1.51 -19.99 -4.86
N TYR A 449 2.65 -20.62 -5.20
CA TYR A 449 3.12 -20.57 -6.58
C TYR A 449 2.25 -21.39 -7.56
N ARG A 450 1.58 -22.43 -7.08
CA ARG A 450 0.54 -23.18 -7.83
C ARG A 450 -0.83 -22.51 -7.75
N SER A 451 -0.96 -21.44 -6.98
CA SER A 451 -2.21 -20.69 -6.80
C SER A 451 -3.40 -21.55 -6.35
N ARG A 452 -3.17 -22.54 -5.42
CA ARG A 452 -4.23 -23.43 -4.93
C ARG A 452 -5.30 -22.66 -4.16
N ASN A 453 -6.56 -23.01 -4.37
CA ASN A 453 -7.71 -22.34 -3.77
C ASN A 453 -7.98 -22.82 -2.35
N ILE A 454 -8.03 -24.15 -2.15
CA ILE A 454 -8.35 -24.73 -0.84
C ILE A 454 -7.33 -24.36 0.21
N PRO A 455 -6.01 -24.48 -0.03
CA PRO A 455 -4.99 -24.00 0.90
C PRO A 455 -5.16 -22.53 1.30
N ALA A 456 -5.47 -21.63 0.33
CA ALA A 456 -5.65 -20.22 0.62
C ALA A 456 -6.85 -19.97 1.55
N VAL A 457 -8.00 -20.63 1.31
CA VAL A 457 -9.17 -20.53 2.19
C VAL A 457 -8.90 -21.09 3.59
N LYS A 458 -8.22 -22.24 3.68
CA LYS A 458 -7.83 -22.80 4.98
C LYS A 458 -6.88 -21.87 5.74
N THR A 459 -5.90 -21.29 5.05
CA THR A 459 -4.97 -20.32 5.64
C THR A 459 -5.70 -19.10 6.16
N LEU A 460 -6.61 -18.50 5.38
CA LEU A 460 -7.43 -17.37 5.85
C LEU A 460 -8.26 -17.73 7.08
N LYS A 461 -8.79 -18.95 7.13
CA LYS A 461 -9.57 -19.42 8.28
C LYS A 461 -8.71 -19.55 9.55
N GLU A 462 -7.46 -20.02 9.44
CA GLU A 462 -6.52 -20.07 10.57
C GLU A 462 -6.11 -18.67 11.04
N VAL A 463 -5.89 -17.73 10.12
CA VAL A 463 -5.60 -16.31 10.43
C VAL A 463 -6.80 -15.66 11.13
N GLY A 464 -8.01 -15.91 10.64
CA GLY A 464 -9.22 -15.22 11.09
C GLY A 464 -9.50 -13.92 10.33
N ALA A 465 -10.78 -13.59 10.21
CA ALA A 465 -11.23 -12.45 9.38
C ALA A 465 -10.75 -11.09 9.89
N GLU A 466 -10.68 -10.89 11.20
CA GLU A 466 -10.28 -9.60 11.81
C GLU A 466 -8.80 -9.29 11.56
N ASP A 467 -7.90 -10.26 11.80
CA ASP A 467 -6.47 -10.07 11.57
C ASP A 467 -6.18 -9.90 10.08
N ALA A 468 -6.83 -10.69 9.21
CA ALA A 468 -6.72 -10.52 7.76
C ALA A 468 -7.22 -9.15 7.30
N LYS A 469 -8.34 -8.65 7.84
CA LYS A 469 -8.88 -7.32 7.55
C LYS A 469 -7.92 -6.21 8.02
N ASP A 470 -7.36 -6.33 9.21
CA ASP A 470 -6.37 -5.35 9.72
C ASP A 470 -5.12 -5.30 8.82
N PHE A 471 -4.65 -6.45 8.35
CA PHE A 471 -3.50 -6.53 7.46
C PHE A 471 -3.75 -5.82 6.12
N VAL A 472 -4.85 -6.13 5.42
CA VAL A 472 -5.14 -5.52 4.12
C VAL A 472 -5.47 -4.04 4.23
N ARG A 473 -6.10 -3.61 5.34
CA ARG A 473 -6.35 -2.19 5.60
C ARG A 473 -5.05 -1.39 5.75
N LYS A 474 -4.02 -1.95 6.39
CA LYS A 474 -2.68 -1.34 6.45
C LYS A 474 -2.01 -1.25 5.09
N LEU A 475 -2.45 -2.04 4.13
CA LEU A 475 -2.02 -1.99 2.72
C LEU A 475 -2.92 -1.10 1.85
N GLY A 476 -3.76 -0.26 2.46
CA GLY A 476 -4.65 0.67 1.76
C GLY A 476 -5.90 0.04 1.15
N LEU A 477 -6.19 -1.23 1.45
CA LEU A 477 -7.34 -1.95 0.91
C LEU A 477 -8.48 -2.00 1.96
N ASP A 478 -9.54 -1.25 1.72
CA ASP A 478 -10.73 -1.25 2.58
C ASP A 478 -11.77 -2.23 2.01
N ILE A 479 -11.65 -3.49 2.42
CA ILE A 479 -12.53 -4.58 2.00
C ILE A 479 -13.06 -5.33 3.21
N GLU A 480 -14.26 -5.89 3.07
CA GLU A 480 -14.84 -6.80 4.06
C GLU A 480 -14.31 -8.23 3.82
N VAL A 481 -13.95 -8.92 4.90
CA VAL A 481 -13.31 -10.23 4.81
C VAL A 481 -14.29 -11.35 5.12
N PHE A 482 -14.54 -12.19 4.12
CA PHE A 482 -15.28 -13.44 4.19
C PHE A 482 -14.41 -14.60 3.73
N GLU A 483 -14.84 -15.86 3.89
CA GLU A 483 -14.10 -17.03 3.37
C GLU A 483 -13.82 -16.92 1.86
N SER A 484 -14.74 -16.35 1.07
CA SER A 484 -14.59 -16.14 -0.37
C SER A 484 -13.55 -15.09 -0.74
N THR A 485 -13.24 -14.15 0.16
CA THR A 485 -12.21 -13.13 -0.04
C THR A 485 -10.82 -13.74 -0.23
N ALA A 486 -10.57 -14.95 0.33
CA ALA A 486 -9.34 -15.71 0.05
C ALA A 486 -9.11 -15.98 -1.44
N LEU A 487 -10.16 -15.94 -2.24
CA LEU A 487 -10.12 -16.19 -3.69
C LEU A 487 -10.29 -14.91 -4.52
N GLY A 488 -10.39 -13.75 -3.87
CA GLY A 488 -10.48 -12.44 -4.49
C GLY A 488 -11.85 -12.14 -5.07
N SER A 489 -12.89 -12.23 -4.25
CA SER A 489 -14.27 -11.88 -4.64
C SER A 489 -14.51 -10.38 -4.75
N ASP A 490 -13.57 -9.57 -4.32
CA ASP A 490 -13.70 -8.11 -4.21
C ASP A 490 -13.06 -7.40 -5.42
N GLY A 491 -13.59 -6.25 -5.76
CA GLY A 491 -13.05 -5.38 -6.80
C GLY A 491 -11.99 -4.43 -6.23
N ILE A 492 -10.82 -4.41 -6.84
CA ILE A 492 -9.69 -3.55 -6.45
C ILE A 492 -9.09 -2.93 -7.72
N SER A 493 -8.70 -1.66 -7.64
CA SER A 493 -8.08 -0.97 -8.78
C SER A 493 -6.62 -1.40 -9.00
N THR A 494 -6.08 -1.18 -10.22
CA THR A 494 -4.65 -1.43 -10.48
C THR A 494 -3.77 -0.51 -9.65
N VAL A 495 -4.21 0.71 -9.34
CA VAL A 495 -3.49 1.65 -8.45
C VAL A 495 -3.36 1.08 -7.04
N ASP A 496 -4.48 0.65 -6.45
CA ASP A 496 -4.48 0.11 -5.09
C ASP A 496 -3.64 -1.18 -5.01
N LEU A 497 -3.77 -2.06 -6.01
CA LEU A 497 -3.06 -3.34 -6.03
C LEU A 497 -1.55 -3.15 -6.20
N ALA A 498 -1.11 -2.23 -7.08
CA ALA A 498 0.31 -1.92 -7.25
C ALA A 498 0.92 -1.34 -5.95
N GLY A 499 0.19 -0.44 -5.25
CA GLY A 499 0.60 0.09 -3.96
C GLY A 499 0.70 -0.97 -2.86
N ALA A 500 -0.26 -1.89 -2.79
CA ALA A 500 -0.25 -2.98 -1.82
C ALA A 500 0.94 -3.95 -2.04
N PHE A 501 1.24 -4.30 -3.30
CA PHE A 501 2.38 -5.15 -3.64
C PHE A 501 3.73 -4.45 -3.44
N ALA A 502 3.80 -3.12 -3.63
CA ALA A 502 5.01 -2.33 -3.34
C ALA A 502 5.49 -2.51 -1.90
N ALA A 503 4.58 -2.66 -0.93
CA ALA A 503 4.94 -2.83 0.47
C ALA A 503 5.79 -4.08 0.74
N PHE A 504 5.61 -5.17 -0.02
CA PHE A 504 6.45 -6.35 0.09
C PHE A 504 7.89 -6.08 -0.39
N GLY A 505 8.04 -5.28 -1.46
CA GLY A 505 9.36 -4.90 -2.00
C GLY A 505 10.02 -3.74 -1.23
N ASN A 506 9.33 -3.15 -0.26
CA ASN A 506 9.75 -2.01 0.56
C ASN A 506 9.82 -2.37 2.05
N ASP A 507 10.40 -3.52 2.38
CA ASP A 507 10.64 -3.99 3.76
C ASP A 507 9.39 -3.92 4.67
N GLY A 508 8.19 -4.06 4.10
CA GLY A 508 6.91 -4.02 4.80
C GLY A 508 6.32 -2.63 5.02
N ILE A 509 6.89 -1.60 4.44
CA ILE A 509 6.39 -0.22 4.53
C ILE A 509 5.43 0.04 3.36
N TYR A 510 4.17 0.30 3.68
CA TYR A 510 3.19 0.78 2.71
C TYR A 510 3.24 2.29 2.60
N THR A 511 3.36 2.81 1.40
CA THR A 511 3.19 4.23 1.09
C THR A 511 2.03 4.38 0.12
N LYS A 512 1.05 5.24 0.49
CA LYS A 512 -0.12 5.48 -0.34
C LYS A 512 0.30 5.95 -1.74
N PRO A 513 -0.18 5.30 -2.82
CA PRO A 513 0.09 5.76 -4.17
C PRO A 513 -0.31 7.23 -4.37
N HIS A 514 0.57 8.01 -4.96
CA HIS A 514 0.40 9.46 -5.12
C HIS A 514 1.01 9.96 -6.42
N THR A 515 0.55 11.11 -6.88
CA THR A 515 0.97 11.75 -8.13
C THR A 515 1.63 13.11 -7.93
N ILE A 516 1.48 13.73 -6.74
CA ILE A 516 1.98 15.08 -6.43
C ILE A 516 3.04 14.99 -5.34
N THR A 517 4.18 15.68 -5.54
CA THR A 517 5.25 15.78 -4.54
C THR A 517 5.36 17.17 -3.94
N LYS A 518 5.06 18.20 -4.73
CA LYS A 518 5.21 19.59 -4.29
C LYS A 518 4.33 20.52 -5.12
N LEU A 519 3.79 21.55 -4.47
CA LEU A 519 3.12 22.68 -5.07
C LEU A 519 3.99 23.92 -4.87
N VAL A 520 4.25 24.69 -5.92
CA VAL A 520 4.88 26.00 -5.84
C VAL A 520 3.87 27.04 -6.30
N PHE A 521 3.60 28.01 -5.43
CA PHE A 521 2.66 29.05 -5.70
C PHE A 521 3.26 30.08 -6.67
N ARG A 522 2.39 30.90 -7.25
CA ARG A 522 2.74 31.87 -8.27
C ARG A 522 3.84 32.86 -7.87
N ASP A 523 4.00 33.16 -6.58
CA ASP A 523 5.07 34.04 -6.11
C ASP A 523 6.48 33.45 -6.26
N GLY A 524 6.58 32.20 -6.71
CA GLY A 524 7.82 31.44 -6.92
C GLY A 524 8.64 31.19 -5.66
N THR A 525 8.12 31.59 -4.49
CA THR A 525 8.82 31.50 -3.20
C THR A 525 8.03 30.71 -2.15
N THR A 526 6.72 30.71 -2.24
CA THR A 526 5.86 29.91 -1.39
C THR A 526 5.76 28.51 -2.00
N GLU A 527 6.14 27.50 -1.22
CA GLU A 527 6.04 26.10 -1.65
C GLU A 527 5.41 25.24 -0.55
N GLU A 528 4.68 24.23 -0.95
CA GLU A 528 4.14 23.19 -0.08
C GLU A 528 4.61 21.81 -0.56
N VAL A 529 5.24 21.07 0.33
CA VAL A 529 5.68 19.69 0.07
C VAL A 529 4.54 18.75 0.46
N VAL A 530 3.99 18.04 -0.53
CA VAL A 530 2.97 17.02 -0.32
C VAL A 530 3.67 15.75 0.16
N LYS A 531 3.30 15.27 1.34
CA LYS A 531 3.86 14.03 1.91
C LYS A 531 2.79 12.96 1.85
N PRO A 532 3.04 11.86 1.12
CA PRO A 532 2.12 10.73 1.13
C PRO A 532 2.07 10.09 2.53
N GLU A 533 0.94 9.48 2.84
CA GLU A 533 0.81 8.64 4.02
C GLU A 533 1.70 7.40 3.85
N SER A 534 2.59 7.17 4.82
CA SER A 534 3.50 6.03 4.83
C SER A 534 3.49 5.39 6.22
N ILE A 535 3.19 4.09 6.27
CA ILE A 535 3.04 3.32 7.51
C ILE A 535 3.76 1.97 7.42
N PRO A 536 4.30 1.45 8.52
CA PRO A 536 4.74 0.06 8.60
C PRO A 536 3.49 -0.85 8.59
N ALA A 537 3.23 -1.50 7.45
CA ALA A 537 2.08 -2.38 7.29
C ALA A 537 2.34 -3.78 7.84
N MET A 538 3.59 -4.26 7.75
CA MET A 538 4.02 -5.57 8.22
C MET A 538 5.49 -5.55 8.64
N LYS A 539 5.96 -6.64 9.27
CA LYS A 539 7.38 -6.86 9.60
C LYS A 539 8.21 -7.04 8.32
N ASP A 540 9.48 -6.67 8.37
CA ASP A 540 10.46 -6.91 7.30
C ASP A 540 10.60 -8.42 6.98
N SER A 541 10.52 -9.28 8.01
CA SER A 541 10.49 -10.73 7.85
C SER A 541 9.30 -11.20 7.03
N THR A 542 8.10 -10.69 7.31
CA THR A 542 6.89 -11.04 6.56
C THR A 542 6.99 -10.59 5.11
N ALA A 543 7.42 -9.37 4.87
CA ALA A 543 7.61 -8.82 3.52
C ALA A 543 8.59 -9.67 2.70
N TYR A 544 9.76 -10.00 3.27
CA TYR A 544 10.76 -10.79 2.58
C TYR A 544 10.32 -12.25 2.34
N MET A 545 9.71 -12.91 3.34
CA MET A 545 9.26 -14.30 3.20
C MET A 545 8.15 -14.44 2.16
N VAL A 546 7.22 -13.47 2.08
CA VAL A 546 6.20 -13.43 1.02
C VAL A 546 6.86 -13.17 -0.35
N THR A 547 7.80 -12.23 -0.42
CA THR A 547 8.56 -11.93 -1.66
C THR A 547 9.28 -13.18 -2.18
N ASP A 548 9.93 -13.91 -1.30
CA ASP A 548 10.65 -15.14 -1.66
C ASP A 548 9.71 -16.22 -2.23
N MET A 549 8.54 -16.42 -1.61
CA MET A 549 7.52 -17.32 -2.17
C MET A 549 6.94 -16.81 -3.50
N LEU A 550 6.86 -15.49 -3.70
CA LEU A 550 6.36 -14.90 -4.96
C LEU A 550 7.38 -14.92 -6.10
N ARG A 551 8.67 -15.07 -5.81
CA ARG A 551 9.70 -15.35 -6.81
C ARG A 551 9.45 -16.70 -7.48
N ASP A 552 9.07 -17.72 -6.72
CA ASP A 552 8.74 -19.05 -7.25
C ASP A 552 7.56 -19.04 -8.23
N VAL A 553 6.65 -18.07 -8.10
CA VAL A 553 5.51 -17.91 -9.03
C VAL A 553 5.98 -17.62 -10.45
N VAL A 554 7.07 -16.87 -10.61
CA VAL A 554 7.60 -16.40 -11.90
C VAL A 554 8.84 -17.19 -12.36
N ASP A 555 9.41 -18.05 -11.50
CA ASP A 555 10.60 -18.82 -11.85
C ASP A 555 10.27 -19.88 -12.93
N LEU A 556 11.03 -19.83 -14.02
CA LEU A 556 10.91 -20.77 -15.14
C LEU A 556 11.21 -22.22 -14.73
N ASN A 557 12.05 -22.42 -13.71
CA ASN A 557 12.53 -23.73 -13.26
C ASN A 557 11.57 -24.37 -12.23
N VAL A 558 10.66 -23.62 -11.62
CA VAL A 558 9.72 -24.15 -10.62
C VAL A 558 8.56 -24.87 -11.33
N PRO A 559 8.39 -26.19 -11.13
CA PRO A 559 7.31 -26.95 -11.77
C PRO A 559 5.93 -26.52 -11.25
N GLY A 560 5.04 -26.11 -12.15
CA GLY A 560 3.68 -25.68 -11.77
C GLY A 560 3.55 -24.22 -11.37
N ALA A 561 4.62 -23.42 -11.45
CA ALA A 561 4.56 -21.99 -11.31
C ALA A 561 3.61 -21.35 -12.35
N THR A 562 2.76 -20.42 -11.91
CA THR A 562 1.66 -19.86 -12.71
C THR A 562 2.01 -18.58 -13.48
N GLY A 563 3.09 -17.91 -13.11
CA GLY A 563 3.48 -16.58 -13.63
C GLY A 563 4.68 -16.59 -14.59
N LYS A 564 5.02 -17.70 -15.20
CA LYS A 564 6.24 -17.87 -16.03
C LYS A 564 6.35 -16.94 -17.23
N GLU A 565 5.22 -16.50 -17.80
CA GLU A 565 5.22 -15.53 -18.92
C GLU A 565 5.65 -14.11 -18.46
N ALA A 566 5.62 -13.85 -17.15
CA ALA A 566 6.10 -12.60 -16.59
C ALA A 566 7.61 -12.60 -16.26
N ALA A 567 8.29 -13.74 -16.41
CA ALA A 567 9.71 -13.86 -16.10
C ALA A 567 10.57 -12.93 -16.95
N LEU A 568 11.49 -12.21 -16.30
CA LEU A 568 12.44 -11.31 -16.95
C LEU A 568 13.86 -11.72 -16.57
N SER A 569 14.65 -12.10 -17.58
CA SER A 569 16.02 -12.55 -17.35
C SER A 569 16.89 -11.45 -16.71
N GLY A 570 17.56 -11.79 -15.63
CA GLY A 570 18.48 -10.90 -14.92
C GLY A 570 17.82 -9.92 -13.95
N LEU A 571 16.49 -9.95 -13.79
CA LEU A 571 15.78 -9.18 -12.77
C LEU A 571 15.35 -10.11 -11.62
N ASP A 572 15.55 -9.65 -10.40
CA ASP A 572 14.97 -10.26 -9.20
C ASP A 572 13.51 -9.79 -9.09
N LEU A 573 12.61 -10.65 -9.52
CA LEU A 573 11.20 -10.35 -9.71
C LEU A 573 10.34 -11.27 -8.84
N ALA A 574 9.36 -10.70 -8.18
CA ALA A 574 8.29 -11.39 -7.46
C ALA A 574 6.93 -11.03 -8.07
N GLY A 575 5.99 -11.95 -8.10
CA GLY A 575 4.69 -11.64 -8.69
C GLY A 575 3.60 -12.68 -8.43
N LYS A 576 2.36 -12.33 -8.77
CA LYS A 576 1.18 -13.17 -8.59
C LYS A 576 0.20 -13.02 -9.73
N THR A 577 -0.29 -14.14 -10.25
CA THR A 577 -1.38 -14.21 -11.23
C THR A 577 -2.75 -14.16 -10.56
N GLY A 578 -3.73 -13.55 -11.22
CA GLY A 578 -5.13 -13.55 -10.84
C GLY A 578 -6.02 -13.95 -12.01
N THR A 579 -7.11 -14.61 -11.69
CA THR A 579 -8.18 -14.94 -12.64
C THR A 579 -9.46 -14.98 -11.84
N SER A 580 -10.47 -14.22 -12.25
CA SER A 580 -11.81 -14.30 -11.67
C SER A 580 -12.66 -15.34 -12.41
N ASN A 581 -13.81 -15.70 -11.85
CA ASN A 581 -14.69 -16.69 -12.44
C ASN A 581 -16.11 -16.12 -12.59
N TYR A 582 -16.80 -16.52 -13.65
CA TYR A 582 -18.23 -16.33 -13.76
C TYR A 582 -18.99 -17.23 -12.78
N SER A 583 -20.13 -16.75 -12.30
CA SER A 583 -21.09 -17.62 -11.63
C SER A 583 -21.72 -18.61 -12.64
N ALA A 584 -22.24 -19.75 -12.16
CA ALA A 584 -22.94 -20.68 -13.02
C ALA A 584 -24.18 -20.05 -13.73
N ASP A 585 -24.82 -19.09 -13.04
CA ASP A 585 -25.96 -18.35 -13.58
C ASP A 585 -25.50 -17.38 -14.70
N ASP A 586 -24.34 -16.70 -14.53
CA ASP A 586 -23.78 -15.82 -15.56
C ASP A 586 -23.35 -16.62 -16.80
N LEU A 587 -22.68 -17.77 -16.61
CA LEU A 587 -22.32 -18.66 -17.73
C LEU A 587 -23.57 -19.09 -18.53
N ALA A 588 -24.62 -19.47 -17.82
CA ALA A 588 -25.89 -19.86 -18.45
C ALA A 588 -26.59 -18.67 -19.11
N LYS A 589 -26.59 -17.51 -18.47
CA LYS A 589 -27.25 -16.29 -18.96
C LYS A 589 -26.60 -15.77 -20.24
N TYR A 590 -25.29 -15.76 -20.32
CA TYR A 590 -24.53 -15.23 -21.46
C TYR A 590 -24.11 -16.30 -22.47
N GLY A 591 -24.37 -17.57 -22.19
CA GLY A 591 -24.02 -18.69 -23.07
C GLY A 591 -22.51 -18.93 -23.17
N LEU A 592 -21.78 -18.64 -22.09
CA LEU A 592 -20.34 -18.77 -22.01
C LEU A 592 -19.90 -20.20 -21.61
N ASP A 593 -18.72 -20.59 -22.05
CA ASP A 593 -18.11 -21.85 -21.65
C ASP A 593 -17.55 -21.80 -20.22
N SER A 594 -17.39 -22.94 -19.59
CA SER A 594 -16.84 -23.04 -18.24
C SER A 594 -15.36 -22.61 -18.13
N SER A 595 -14.65 -22.50 -19.25
CA SER A 595 -13.30 -21.95 -19.34
C SER A 595 -13.27 -20.41 -19.44
N SER A 596 -14.43 -19.76 -19.58
CA SER A 596 -14.50 -18.30 -19.67
C SER A 596 -14.25 -17.63 -18.32
N ALA A 597 -13.46 -16.58 -18.32
CA ALA A 597 -13.20 -15.71 -17.17
C ALA A 597 -13.50 -14.24 -17.52
N PRO A 598 -14.10 -13.45 -16.60
CA PRO A 598 -14.32 -12.03 -16.84
C PRO A 598 -13.02 -11.21 -16.76
N ASP A 599 -12.07 -11.60 -15.91
CA ASP A 599 -10.89 -10.83 -15.61
C ASP A 599 -9.65 -11.72 -15.49
N VAL A 600 -8.53 -11.26 -16.05
CA VAL A 600 -7.19 -11.81 -15.81
C VAL A 600 -6.26 -10.71 -15.31
N TRP A 601 -5.44 -11.06 -14.32
CA TRP A 601 -4.59 -10.12 -13.59
C TRP A 601 -3.16 -10.62 -13.48
N PHE A 602 -2.24 -9.68 -13.39
CA PHE A 602 -0.90 -9.94 -12.90
C PHE A 602 -0.42 -8.75 -12.06
N ALA A 603 0.06 -9.02 -10.87
CA ALA A 603 0.77 -8.04 -10.05
C ALA A 603 2.19 -8.55 -9.80
N GLY A 604 3.20 -7.75 -10.12
CA GLY A 604 4.59 -8.13 -9.94
C GLY A 604 5.44 -6.91 -9.60
N TYR A 605 6.55 -7.13 -8.91
CA TYR A 605 7.42 -6.07 -8.44
C TYR A 605 8.88 -6.49 -8.37
N THR A 606 9.73 -5.50 -8.49
CA THR A 606 11.16 -5.51 -8.17
C THR A 606 11.42 -4.56 -7.01
N SER A 607 12.66 -4.38 -6.59
CA SER A 607 13.03 -3.33 -5.63
C SER A 607 12.78 -1.89 -6.13
N LYS A 608 12.58 -1.72 -7.44
CA LYS A 608 12.41 -0.40 -8.08
C LYS A 608 10.97 -0.08 -8.44
N TYR A 609 10.26 -0.99 -9.10
CA TYR A 609 8.89 -0.78 -9.57
C TYR A 609 7.96 -1.90 -9.12
N SER A 610 6.76 -1.52 -8.69
CA SER A 610 5.60 -2.38 -8.49
C SER A 610 4.58 -2.08 -9.58
N VAL A 611 4.15 -3.12 -10.29
CA VAL A 611 3.28 -3.01 -11.46
C VAL A 611 2.10 -3.95 -11.31
N SER A 612 0.91 -3.44 -11.50
CA SER A 612 -0.30 -4.26 -11.61
C SER A 612 -0.96 -4.07 -12.96
N VAL A 613 -1.42 -5.18 -13.54
CA VAL A 613 -2.08 -5.23 -14.85
C VAL A 613 -3.38 -6.00 -14.73
N TRP A 614 -4.44 -5.41 -15.24
CA TRP A 614 -5.73 -6.04 -15.46
C TRP A 614 -5.99 -6.16 -16.96
N SER A 615 -6.66 -7.22 -17.39
CA SER A 615 -7.22 -7.35 -18.73
C SER A 615 -8.58 -8.06 -18.68
N GLY A 616 -9.52 -7.59 -19.50
CA GLY A 616 -10.88 -8.11 -19.56
C GLY A 616 -11.72 -7.43 -20.62
N TYR A 617 -12.96 -7.86 -20.78
CA TYR A 617 -13.91 -7.18 -21.68
C TYR A 617 -14.68 -6.07 -20.93
N PRO A 618 -15.10 -5.00 -21.62
CA PRO A 618 -15.93 -3.94 -21.02
C PRO A 618 -17.23 -4.47 -20.39
N THR A 619 -17.83 -5.48 -21.00
CA THR A 619 -19.06 -6.11 -20.54
C THR A 619 -18.83 -7.57 -20.16
N ARG A 620 -19.75 -8.14 -19.36
CA ARG A 620 -19.68 -9.54 -18.91
C ARG A 620 -20.27 -10.55 -19.93
N GLU A 621 -20.68 -10.11 -21.09
CA GLU A 621 -21.26 -10.94 -22.15
C GLU A 621 -20.22 -11.76 -22.92
N ILE A 622 -18.95 -11.33 -22.82
CA ILE A 622 -17.80 -11.97 -23.45
C ILE A 622 -16.79 -12.25 -22.34
N GLY A 623 -16.15 -13.41 -22.38
CA GLY A 623 -15.12 -13.81 -21.42
C GLY A 623 -13.81 -14.18 -22.11
N ILE A 624 -12.72 -14.04 -21.37
CA ILE A 624 -11.38 -14.51 -21.78
C ILE A 624 -11.35 -16.03 -21.66
N ASP A 625 -10.91 -16.73 -22.70
CA ASP A 625 -10.74 -18.18 -22.64
C ASP A 625 -9.49 -18.59 -21.86
N THR A 626 -9.69 -19.11 -20.65
CA THR A 626 -8.60 -19.54 -19.78
C THR A 626 -7.94 -20.86 -20.21
N ALA A 627 -8.55 -21.60 -21.15
CA ALA A 627 -7.95 -22.80 -21.73
C ALA A 627 -6.94 -22.46 -22.84
N SER A 628 -6.99 -21.24 -23.37
CA SER A 628 -6.08 -20.71 -24.39
C SER A 628 -4.97 -19.83 -23.80
N ASN A 629 -4.13 -19.26 -24.68
CA ASN A 629 -3.12 -18.27 -24.28
C ASN A 629 -3.67 -16.87 -23.97
N GLU A 630 -4.97 -16.65 -24.14
CA GLU A 630 -5.63 -15.37 -23.80
C GLU A 630 -5.45 -15.02 -22.32
N ARG A 631 -5.51 -16.03 -21.44
CA ARG A 631 -5.28 -15.89 -19.99
C ARG A 631 -3.90 -15.30 -19.62
N LEU A 632 -2.95 -15.30 -20.56
CA LEU A 632 -1.58 -14.83 -20.35
C LEU A 632 -1.41 -13.33 -20.69
N LEU A 633 -2.48 -12.67 -21.17
CA LEU A 633 -2.39 -11.29 -21.66
C LEU A 633 -1.83 -10.34 -20.61
N ALA A 634 -2.35 -10.36 -19.38
CA ALA A 634 -1.85 -9.49 -18.30
C ALA A 634 -0.36 -9.70 -18.00
N GLN A 635 0.12 -10.94 -18.02
CA GLN A 635 1.55 -11.27 -17.84
C GLN A 635 2.40 -10.72 -19.00
N ARG A 636 1.94 -10.87 -20.25
CA ARG A 636 2.64 -10.41 -21.44
C ARG A 636 2.73 -8.90 -21.50
N LEU A 637 1.65 -8.19 -21.15
CA LEU A 637 1.65 -6.74 -21.05
C LEU A 637 2.61 -6.27 -19.95
N PHE A 638 2.61 -6.92 -18.79
CA PHE A 638 3.59 -6.67 -17.73
C PHE A 638 5.02 -6.82 -18.25
N THR A 639 5.34 -7.95 -18.89
CA THR A 639 6.69 -8.23 -19.43
C THR A 639 7.09 -7.21 -20.49
N SER A 640 6.16 -6.82 -21.39
CA SER A 640 6.40 -5.80 -22.42
C SER A 640 6.76 -4.44 -21.82
N ALA A 641 6.02 -3.99 -20.80
CA ALA A 641 6.31 -2.72 -20.14
C ALA A 641 7.63 -2.79 -19.34
N MET A 642 7.75 -3.80 -18.47
CA MET A 642 8.91 -3.93 -17.58
C MET A 642 10.23 -4.13 -18.32
N SER A 643 10.24 -4.83 -19.46
CA SER A 643 11.44 -5.00 -20.28
C SER A 643 11.97 -3.69 -20.89
N LYS A 644 11.11 -2.67 -21.03
CA LYS A 644 11.48 -1.35 -21.55
C LYS A 644 12.01 -0.41 -20.47
N ILE A 645 11.57 -0.57 -19.21
CA ILE A 645 11.82 0.39 -18.13
C ILE A 645 12.78 -0.13 -17.04
N SER A 646 13.11 -1.41 -17.06
CA SER A 646 13.94 -2.04 -16.03
C SER A 646 15.11 -2.79 -16.64
N SER A 647 16.27 -2.68 -16.01
CA SER A 647 17.45 -3.48 -16.30
C SER A 647 18.10 -3.96 -15.01
N SER A 648 18.85 -5.06 -15.08
CA SER A 648 19.63 -5.57 -13.95
C SER A 648 20.73 -4.60 -13.48
N ALA A 649 21.09 -3.62 -14.30
CA ALA A 649 22.07 -2.58 -13.95
C ALA A 649 21.47 -1.51 -13.04
N ASP A 650 20.15 -1.28 -13.13
CA ASP A 650 19.44 -0.20 -12.45
C ASP A 650 18.47 -0.70 -11.36
N THR A 651 18.45 -2.02 -11.12
CA THR A 651 17.52 -2.64 -10.19
C THR A 651 18.28 -3.57 -9.23
N ASP A 652 18.28 -3.24 -7.96
CA ASP A 652 18.91 -4.07 -6.92
C ASP A 652 18.09 -5.36 -6.69
N ASN A 653 18.75 -6.42 -6.22
CA ASN A 653 18.06 -7.59 -5.73
C ASN A 653 17.45 -7.33 -4.34
N PHE A 654 16.37 -8.07 -4.02
CA PHE A 654 15.81 -8.06 -2.67
C PHE A 654 16.82 -8.58 -1.65
N LYS A 655 16.89 -7.94 -0.50
CA LYS A 655 17.87 -8.26 0.54
C LYS A 655 17.18 -9.01 1.68
N LYS A 656 17.71 -10.21 2.01
CA LYS A 656 17.22 -10.96 3.16
C LYS A 656 17.55 -10.21 4.46
N PRO A 657 16.56 -9.83 5.27
CA PRO A 657 16.78 -9.13 6.53
C PRO A 657 17.34 -10.10 7.59
N GLU A 658 17.98 -9.54 8.62
CA GLU A 658 18.50 -10.33 9.74
C GLU A 658 17.41 -11.03 10.57
N SER A 659 16.17 -10.55 10.47
CA SER A 659 14.98 -11.14 11.08
C SER A 659 14.56 -12.47 10.47
N VAL A 660 15.14 -12.88 9.32
CA VAL A 660 14.81 -14.13 8.61
C VAL A 660 15.96 -15.11 8.66
N VAL A 661 15.64 -16.37 8.98
CA VAL A 661 16.54 -17.51 8.98
C VAL A 661 16.13 -18.48 7.88
N GLU A 662 17.12 -19.05 7.19
CA GLU A 662 16.94 -20.02 6.11
C GLU A 662 17.49 -21.36 6.57
N LEU A 663 16.68 -22.42 6.52
CA LEU A 663 17.02 -23.75 7.00
C LEU A 663 16.51 -24.82 6.07
N GLU A 664 17.26 -25.92 5.98
CA GLU A 664 16.82 -27.12 5.27
C GLU A 664 15.97 -28.01 6.19
N ILE A 665 14.73 -28.26 5.80
CA ILE A 665 13.75 -29.04 6.55
C ILE A 665 13.39 -30.33 5.81
N GLU A 666 12.85 -31.31 6.56
CA GLU A 666 12.19 -32.47 5.99
C GLU A 666 10.78 -32.09 5.55
N ALA A 667 10.57 -32.07 4.24
CA ALA A 667 9.29 -31.73 3.63
C ALA A 667 8.16 -32.65 4.11
N GLY A 668 7.05 -32.04 4.55
CA GLY A 668 5.86 -32.75 5.03
C GLY A 668 5.96 -33.24 6.47
N SER A 669 7.06 -33.00 7.21
CA SER A 669 7.13 -33.30 8.65
C SER A 669 6.13 -32.42 9.42
N SER A 670 5.43 -33.03 10.39
CA SER A 670 4.48 -32.31 11.27
C SER A 670 4.61 -32.86 12.71
N PRO A 671 5.10 -32.04 13.66
CA PRO A 671 5.63 -30.68 13.50
C PRO A 671 6.86 -30.61 12.58
N LEU A 672 7.16 -29.42 12.05
CA LEU A 672 8.33 -29.20 11.18
C LEU A 672 9.63 -29.62 11.88
N ARG A 673 10.51 -30.31 11.14
CA ARG A 673 11.81 -30.78 11.61
C ARG A 673 12.90 -30.44 10.62
N LEU A 674 14.11 -30.21 11.12
CA LEU A 674 15.29 -30.07 10.28
C LEU A 674 15.57 -31.39 9.53
N ALA A 675 16.00 -31.26 8.29
CA ALA A 675 16.45 -32.45 7.54
C ALA A 675 17.68 -33.05 8.19
N SER A 676 17.70 -34.40 8.31
CA SER A 676 18.88 -35.14 8.75
C SER A 676 19.86 -35.30 7.58
N ALA A 677 21.11 -35.72 7.89
CA ALA A 677 22.08 -36.09 6.85
C ALA A 677 21.59 -37.24 5.94
N PHE A 678 20.62 -38.02 6.41
CA PHE A 678 20.06 -39.20 5.74
C PHE A 678 18.70 -38.93 5.10
N THR A 679 18.11 -37.76 5.29
CA THR A 679 16.85 -37.36 4.60
C THR A 679 17.10 -37.38 3.08
N PRO A 680 16.31 -38.14 2.29
CA PRO A 680 16.44 -38.17 0.84
C PRO A 680 16.31 -36.75 0.22
N TYR A 681 17.10 -36.49 -0.83
CA TYR A 681 17.16 -35.16 -1.47
C TYR A 681 15.78 -34.65 -1.92
N ASN A 682 14.93 -35.55 -2.44
CA ASN A 682 13.58 -35.20 -2.87
C ASN A 682 12.60 -34.89 -1.72
N LEU A 683 12.99 -35.11 -0.47
CA LEU A 683 12.24 -34.77 0.75
C LEU A 683 12.90 -33.62 1.53
N ARG A 684 13.91 -32.97 0.98
CA ARG A 684 14.51 -31.80 1.56
C ARG A 684 13.94 -30.56 0.92
N SER A 685 13.58 -29.54 1.71
CA SER A 685 13.16 -28.23 1.26
C SER A 685 13.90 -27.15 2.03
N THR A 686 14.42 -26.17 1.33
CA THR A 686 15.00 -24.98 1.95
C THR A 686 13.90 -23.97 2.19
N GLU A 687 13.65 -23.61 3.45
CA GLU A 687 12.53 -22.78 3.83
C GLU A 687 12.96 -21.66 4.78
N LEU A 688 12.16 -20.60 4.81
CA LEU A 688 12.40 -19.41 5.59
C LEU A 688 11.55 -19.39 6.87
N PHE A 689 12.15 -18.88 7.93
CA PHE A 689 11.53 -18.75 9.25
C PHE A 689 11.75 -17.33 9.80
N VAL A 690 10.79 -16.83 10.53
CA VAL A 690 11.03 -15.67 11.41
C VAL A 690 12.03 -16.09 12.47
N ARG A 691 13.10 -15.32 12.67
CA ARG A 691 14.15 -15.67 13.64
C ARG A 691 13.58 -15.89 15.04
N GLY A 692 13.87 -17.03 15.63
CA GLY A 692 13.37 -17.46 16.93
C GLY A 692 12.16 -18.39 16.87
N THR A 693 11.60 -18.65 15.67
CA THR A 693 10.48 -19.59 15.47
C THR A 693 10.89 -20.86 14.72
N GLU A 694 12.16 -20.96 14.32
CA GLU A 694 12.71 -22.08 13.58
C GLU A 694 12.69 -23.40 14.36
N PRO A 695 12.51 -24.56 13.69
CA PRO A 695 12.58 -25.86 14.34
C PRO A 695 14.00 -26.15 14.83
N THR A 696 14.10 -26.70 16.03
CA THR A 696 15.39 -27.12 16.64
C THR A 696 15.62 -28.60 16.60
N GLN A 697 14.58 -29.41 16.28
CA GLN A 697 14.64 -30.87 16.26
C GLN A 697 14.96 -31.36 14.84
N VAL A 698 15.95 -32.22 14.74
CA VAL A 698 16.29 -32.92 13.50
C VAL A 698 15.33 -34.10 13.31
N SER A 699 14.97 -34.40 12.06
CA SER A 699 14.16 -35.59 11.76
C SER A 699 14.91 -36.89 12.09
N GLU A 700 14.21 -37.77 12.77
CA GLU A 700 14.67 -39.13 13.08
C GLU A 700 14.06 -40.19 12.11
N GLN A 701 13.31 -39.73 11.11
CA GLN A 701 12.60 -40.63 10.18
C GLN A 701 13.59 -41.40 9.28
N PHE A 702 14.66 -40.73 8.91
CA PHE A 702 15.73 -41.33 8.10
C PHE A 702 16.99 -41.41 8.95
N VAL A 703 17.45 -42.63 9.17
CA VAL A 703 18.67 -42.94 9.93
C VAL A 703 19.69 -43.60 8.98
N GLN A 704 20.93 -43.57 9.37
CA GLN A 704 21.96 -44.34 8.65
C GLN A 704 21.59 -45.81 8.70
N GLU A 705 21.49 -46.42 7.51
CA GLU A 705 21.40 -47.86 7.45
C GLU A 705 22.75 -48.48 7.88
N GLU A 706 22.72 -49.24 8.95
CA GLU A 706 23.88 -49.95 9.47
C GLU A 706 23.64 -51.47 9.32
N LEU A 707 24.69 -52.22 8.93
CA LEU A 707 24.64 -53.65 8.97
C LEU A 707 25.08 -54.17 10.33
N ASP A 708 24.32 -55.07 10.92
CA ASP A 708 24.72 -55.75 12.14
C ASP A 708 25.97 -56.62 11.91
N ALA A 709 26.87 -56.69 12.91
CA ALA A 709 28.02 -57.56 12.85
C ALA A 709 27.60 -59.02 12.89
N PRO A 710 28.20 -59.89 12.08
CA PRO A 710 27.96 -61.35 12.18
C PRO A 710 28.17 -61.84 13.61
N SER A 711 27.22 -62.57 14.15
CA SER A 711 27.23 -63.05 15.55
C SER A 711 27.65 -64.57 15.63
N GLY A 712 28.16 -64.94 16.79
CA GLY A 712 28.47 -66.38 17.06
C GLY A 712 29.48 -66.97 16.15
N LEU A 713 30.43 -66.18 15.61
CA LEU A 713 31.54 -66.69 14.78
C LEU A 713 32.36 -67.72 15.54
N ARG A 714 32.50 -68.89 14.98
CA ARG A 714 33.26 -70.06 15.50
C ARG A 714 34.18 -70.62 14.44
N ALA A 715 35.34 -71.06 14.87
CA ALA A 715 36.27 -71.83 14.06
C ALA A 715 36.50 -73.18 14.70
N SER A 716 36.48 -74.25 13.87
CA SER A 716 36.95 -75.64 14.26
C SER A 716 38.06 -76.01 13.31
N VAL A 717 39.12 -76.63 13.91
CA VAL A 717 40.29 -77.07 13.14
C VAL A 717 40.25 -78.57 12.95
N GLU A 718 40.35 -78.98 11.68
CA GLU A 718 40.51 -80.42 11.29
C GLU A 718 41.72 -80.57 10.39
N GLY A 719 42.83 -81.10 10.95
CA GLY A 719 44.11 -81.11 10.22
C GLY A 719 44.60 -79.69 9.90
N GLN A 720 44.91 -79.43 8.66
CA GLN A 720 45.35 -78.08 8.19
C GLN A 720 44.24 -77.22 7.67
N THR A 721 42.98 -77.46 8.08
CA THR A 721 41.83 -76.74 7.63
C THR A 721 41.06 -76.14 8.81
N ALA A 722 40.79 -74.77 8.76
CA ALA A 722 39.83 -74.09 9.68
C ALA A 722 38.48 -74.03 9.03
N ASN A 723 37.47 -74.59 9.72
CA ASN A 723 36.04 -74.42 9.31
C ASN A 723 35.38 -73.37 10.13
N LEU A 724 35.05 -72.26 9.47
CA LEU A 724 34.36 -71.07 10.06
C LEU A 724 32.86 -71.21 9.91
N SER A 725 32.09 -70.79 10.91
CA SER A 725 30.62 -70.67 10.84
C SER A 725 30.16 -69.49 11.72
N TRP A 726 29.14 -68.80 11.24
CA TRP A 726 28.54 -67.66 11.96
C TRP A 726 27.05 -67.60 11.78
N ASN A 727 26.37 -66.76 12.61
CA ASN A 727 24.96 -66.48 12.52
C ASN A 727 24.78 -65.05 12.01
N TYR A 728 23.76 -64.87 11.18
CA TYR A 728 23.28 -63.60 10.72
C TYR A 728 21.79 -63.68 10.44
N ASP A 729 21.01 -62.70 10.84
CA ASP A 729 19.59 -62.60 10.47
C ASP A 729 19.49 -62.34 8.96
N ILE A 730 18.55 -62.99 8.28
CA ILE A 730 18.48 -62.98 6.82
C ILE A 730 18.07 -61.57 6.36
N THR A 731 18.99 -60.91 5.67
CA THR A 731 18.71 -59.69 4.90
C THR A 731 19.00 -59.97 3.42
N GLU A 732 18.05 -59.82 2.56
CA GLU A 732 18.23 -60.00 1.12
C GLU A 732 19.33 -59.06 0.60
N GLY A 733 20.29 -59.52 -0.14
CA GLY A 733 21.39 -58.67 -0.67
C GLY A 733 22.65 -58.59 0.20
N VAL A 734 22.71 -59.24 1.40
CA VAL A 734 23.91 -59.24 2.25
C VAL A 734 24.86 -60.42 1.90
N ALA A 735 26.13 -60.14 1.70
CA ALA A 735 27.23 -61.03 1.57
C ALA A 735 28.22 -60.92 2.75
N PHE A 736 29.13 -61.89 2.91
CA PHE A 736 30.11 -61.85 4.00
C PHE A 736 31.54 -61.88 3.41
N GLU A 737 32.29 -60.80 3.72
CA GLU A 737 33.69 -60.73 3.44
C GLU A 737 34.42 -61.42 4.57
N VAL A 738 35.16 -62.54 4.20
CA VAL A 738 35.96 -63.27 5.13
C VAL A 738 37.42 -62.92 4.92
N ALA A 739 38.08 -62.51 5.96
CA ALA A 739 39.50 -62.19 5.95
C ALA A 739 40.28 -62.93 7.01
N VAL A 740 41.56 -63.16 6.79
CA VAL A 740 42.49 -63.78 7.73
C VAL A 740 43.67 -62.83 8.01
N GLU A 741 44.08 -62.78 9.24
CA GLU A 741 45.31 -62.15 9.68
C GLU A 741 46.25 -63.21 10.30
N VAL A 742 47.46 -63.24 9.78
CA VAL A 742 48.52 -64.12 10.25
C VAL A 742 49.85 -63.30 10.21
N ASP A 743 50.66 -63.44 11.28
CA ASP A 743 51.93 -62.72 11.42
C ASP A 743 51.78 -61.17 11.17
N GLY A 744 50.67 -60.56 11.62
CA GLY A 744 50.36 -59.14 11.42
C GLY A 744 49.94 -58.72 10.00
N ASN A 745 49.84 -59.68 9.07
CA ASN A 745 49.38 -59.41 7.71
C ASN A 745 47.92 -59.86 7.55
N SER A 746 47.05 -58.93 7.17
CA SER A 746 45.65 -59.23 6.90
C SER A 746 45.40 -59.34 5.40
N SER A 747 44.63 -60.35 4.98
CA SER A 747 44.20 -60.54 3.61
C SER A 747 42.76 -60.99 3.54
N VAL A 748 41.99 -60.51 2.54
CA VAL A 748 40.64 -61.00 2.24
C VAL A 748 40.72 -62.30 1.50
N LEU A 749 40.01 -63.29 2.01
CA LEU A 749 39.95 -64.65 1.45
C LEU A 749 38.87 -64.79 0.40
N THR A 750 37.70 -64.27 0.70
CA THR A 750 36.52 -64.39 -0.17
C THR A 750 35.40 -63.40 0.28
N THR A 751 34.45 -63.18 -0.61
CA THR A 751 33.13 -62.64 -0.27
C THR A 751 32.11 -63.73 -0.66
N THR A 752 31.25 -64.12 0.28
CA THR A 752 30.29 -65.22 0.09
C THR A 752 28.93 -64.89 0.65
N GLY A 753 27.85 -65.47 0.04
CA GLY A 753 26.49 -65.41 0.61
C GLY A 753 26.23 -66.48 1.66
N ASP A 754 27.18 -67.44 1.81
CA ASP A 754 27.06 -68.53 2.77
C ASP A 754 27.50 -68.08 4.17
N ARG A 755 26.99 -68.71 5.22
CA ARG A 755 27.32 -68.42 6.61
C ARG A 755 28.39 -69.37 7.17
N ALA A 756 29.21 -69.97 6.29
CA ALA A 756 30.32 -70.82 6.60
C ALA A 756 31.40 -70.66 5.53
N TYR A 757 32.62 -70.83 5.95
CA TYR A 757 33.79 -70.86 5.03
C TYR A 757 34.88 -71.80 5.55
N SER A 758 35.53 -72.51 4.67
CA SER A 758 36.62 -73.37 5.02
C SER A 758 37.94 -72.85 4.43
N PHE A 759 38.90 -72.59 5.26
CA PHE A 759 40.24 -72.14 4.92
C PHE A 759 41.22 -73.28 5.09
N SER A 760 41.90 -73.72 4.04
CA SER A 760 42.90 -74.72 4.03
C SER A 760 44.30 -74.14 3.90
N GLY A 761 45.29 -74.64 4.63
CA GLY A 761 46.68 -74.20 4.60
C GLY A 761 47.13 -73.55 5.92
N LEU A 762 46.57 -74.00 7.03
CA LEU A 762 47.09 -73.72 8.35
C LEU A 762 48.47 -74.28 8.54
N GLU A 763 49.43 -73.48 9.04
CA GLU A 763 50.78 -73.92 9.37
C GLU A 763 50.88 -74.13 10.89
N GLU A 764 51.57 -75.17 11.27
CA GLU A 764 51.84 -75.51 12.72
C GLU A 764 52.59 -74.39 13.41
N GLY A 765 52.23 -74.00 14.62
CA GLY A 765 52.89 -72.99 15.47
C GLY A 765 52.45 -71.53 15.13
N LYS A 766 51.49 -71.32 14.24
CA LYS A 766 50.98 -70.02 13.93
C LYS A 766 49.58 -69.78 14.51
N THR A 767 49.32 -68.50 14.80
CA THR A 767 47.96 -67.98 15.20
C THR A 767 47.34 -67.31 14.03
N TYR A 768 46.12 -67.67 13.67
CA TYR A 768 45.29 -67.08 12.61
C TYR A 768 44.11 -66.39 13.24
N THR A 769 43.94 -65.10 12.96
CA THR A 769 42.73 -64.39 13.34
C THR A 769 41.84 -64.27 12.09
N PHE A 770 40.67 -64.91 12.11
CA PHE A 770 39.66 -64.76 11.06
C PHE A 770 38.71 -63.65 11.42
N ARG A 771 38.37 -62.84 10.41
CA ARG A 771 37.39 -61.77 10.54
C ARG A 771 36.29 -61.99 9.49
N VAL A 772 35.02 -61.78 9.92
CA VAL A 772 33.87 -61.83 9.03
C VAL A 772 33.12 -60.56 9.15
N THR A 773 32.94 -59.82 8.03
CA THR A 773 32.26 -58.51 7.91
C THR A 773 31.04 -58.72 7.00
N ALA A 774 29.86 -58.33 7.42
CA ALA A 774 28.69 -58.26 6.54
C ALA A 774 28.84 -57.10 5.58
N VAL A 775 28.54 -57.30 4.30
CA VAL A 775 28.64 -56.25 3.25
C VAL A 775 27.41 -56.29 2.36
N SER A 776 26.86 -55.12 2.02
CA SER A 776 25.77 -54.96 1.06
C SER A 776 25.96 -53.63 0.36
N ASP A 777 26.11 -53.59 -0.93
CA ASP A 777 26.47 -52.42 -1.71
C ASP A 777 27.65 -51.68 -1.06
N ASP A 778 27.44 -50.43 -0.62
CA ASP A 778 28.47 -49.62 0.04
C ASP A 778 28.48 -49.75 1.58
N LEU A 779 27.60 -50.56 2.16
CA LEU A 779 27.49 -50.72 3.62
C LEU A 779 28.40 -51.88 4.10
N ARG A 780 29.04 -51.68 5.25
CA ARG A 780 29.90 -52.67 5.92
C ARG A 780 29.61 -52.66 7.43
N SER A 781 29.47 -53.85 7.98
CA SER A 781 29.36 -53.98 9.45
C SER A 781 30.71 -53.93 10.14
N ASP A 782 30.71 -53.85 11.45
CA ASP A 782 31.89 -54.22 12.24
C ASP A 782 32.23 -55.70 12.03
N PRO A 783 33.55 -56.07 12.02
CA PRO A 783 33.96 -57.45 11.86
C PRO A 783 33.77 -58.24 13.13
N ALA A 784 33.13 -59.43 13.01
CA ALA A 784 33.27 -60.50 14.01
C ALA A 784 34.65 -61.16 13.85
N SER A 785 35.33 -61.48 14.95
CA SER A 785 36.67 -62.10 14.91
C SER A 785 36.74 -63.31 15.76
N VAL A 786 37.53 -64.28 15.30
CA VAL A 786 37.89 -65.53 16.04
C VAL A 786 39.35 -65.90 15.80
N ALA A 787 40.09 -66.13 16.85
CA ALA A 787 41.48 -66.59 16.75
C ALA A 787 41.56 -68.09 16.83
N VAL A 788 42.43 -68.68 16.02
CA VAL A 788 42.76 -70.15 15.94
C VAL A 788 44.25 -70.27 16.10
N GLU A 789 44.65 -71.00 17.13
CA GLU A 789 46.05 -71.36 17.38
C GLU A 789 46.27 -72.77 16.88
N VAL A 790 47.25 -72.99 16.01
CA VAL A 790 47.58 -74.29 15.50
C VAL A 790 48.72 -74.83 16.29
N ALA A 791 48.46 -75.83 17.18
CA ALA A 791 49.46 -76.42 18.04
C ALA A 791 50.61 -76.99 17.24
N GLY A 792 51.82 -76.54 17.46
CA GLY A 792 53.00 -77.12 16.92
C GLY A 792 53.31 -78.52 17.64
N ALA A 793 54.00 -79.43 16.98
CA ALA A 793 54.44 -80.72 17.59
C ALA A 793 55.26 -80.40 18.83
N PRO A 794 55.13 -81.24 19.90
CA PRO A 794 55.81 -80.97 21.15
C PRO A 794 57.36 -81.12 20.94
N GLU A 795 58.15 -80.10 21.28
CA GLU A 795 59.60 -80.17 21.42
C GLU A 795 59.91 -80.94 22.68
N GLU A 796 60.91 -81.93 22.60
CA GLU A 796 61.44 -82.69 23.74
C GLU A 796 62.19 -81.78 24.69
N GLU A 797 61.83 -81.92 25.99
CA GLU A 797 62.51 -81.31 27.12
C GLU A 797 63.96 -81.71 27.18
N VAL A 798 64.87 -80.71 27.28
CA VAL A 798 66.25 -80.89 27.82
C VAL A 798 66.33 -80.16 29.14
N GLU A 799 66.42 -80.93 30.24
CA GLU A 799 66.69 -80.47 31.58
C GLU A 799 68.02 -79.72 31.64
N GLU A 800 68.12 -78.54 32.23
CA GLU A 800 69.30 -78.08 33.00
C GLU A 800 68.82 -77.27 34.26
N GLU A 801 69.44 -77.67 35.39
CA GLU A 801 69.13 -77.19 36.71
C GLU A 801 69.61 -75.75 37.08
N PRO A 802 69.37 -75.25 38.33
CA PRO A 802 69.04 -73.86 38.62
C PRO A 802 70.25 -73.11 39.22
N VAL A 803 70.24 -71.81 39.16
CA VAL A 803 70.99 -70.90 40.03
C VAL A 803 70.18 -69.81 40.55
N GLU A 804 70.26 -69.68 41.87
CA GLU A 804 69.69 -68.80 42.90
C GLU A 804 69.40 -67.37 42.58
N GLU A 805 68.29 -66.97 43.15
CA GLU A 805 67.94 -65.82 44.02
C GLU A 805 68.77 -64.57 44.00
N GLU A 806 68.05 -63.47 43.79
CA GLU A 806 68.03 -62.36 44.75
C GLU A 806 66.74 -61.51 44.53
N GLU A 807 65.95 -61.43 45.62
CA GLU A 807 64.80 -60.56 45.85
C GLU A 807 65.23 -59.21 46.31
N PRO A 808 64.28 -58.35 46.72
CA PRO A 808 63.53 -57.37 45.97
C PRO A 808 63.79 -55.94 46.51
N VAL A 809 63.24 -54.89 45.91
CA VAL A 809 62.93 -53.66 46.63
C VAL A 809 61.68 -53.03 46.01
N GLU A 810 60.86 -52.76 46.98
CA GLU A 810 59.50 -52.21 47.02
C GLU A 810 59.17 -50.95 46.21
N GLU A 811 57.86 -50.96 45.97
CA GLU A 811 56.98 -49.81 45.73
C GLU A 811 57.25 -48.53 46.59
N PRO A 812 56.65 -47.39 46.35
CA PRO A 812 55.19 -47.19 46.64
C PRO A 812 54.38 -46.31 45.71
N GLU A 813 53.15 -46.69 45.60
CA GLU A 813 51.85 -46.07 45.82
C GLU A 813 51.67 -44.56 45.53
N GLU A 814 50.48 -44.37 44.85
CA GLU A 814 49.63 -43.21 44.66
C GLU A 814 49.45 -42.27 45.88
N PRO A 815 48.89 -41.09 45.73
CA PRO A 815 47.44 -40.99 45.72
C PRO A 815 46.77 -39.90 44.87
N VAL A 816 45.50 -40.17 44.63
CA VAL A 816 44.34 -39.40 44.27
C VAL A 816 44.21 -38.03 44.98
N GLU A 817 43.79 -36.95 44.31
CA GLU A 817 42.62 -36.12 44.60
C GLU A 817 42.52 -34.87 43.71
N THR A 818 41.30 -34.64 43.21
CA THR A 818 40.71 -33.42 42.72
C THR A 818 40.30 -32.51 43.93
N PRO A 819 39.79 -31.29 43.88
CA PRO A 819 39.42 -30.38 42.75
C PRO A 819 39.68 -28.87 43.02
N GLU A 820 39.15 -28.06 42.13
CA GLU A 820 38.64 -26.69 42.31
C GLU A 820 39.56 -25.45 42.01
N ASP A 821 39.05 -24.73 41.06
CA ASP A 821 38.79 -23.30 40.98
C ASP A 821 39.87 -22.25 40.71
N GLU A 822 39.41 -21.35 39.86
CA GLU A 822 39.73 -19.91 39.73
C GLU A 822 40.89 -19.44 38.82
N ASN A 823 40.44 -18.76 37.78
CA ASN A 823 41.05 -17.70 36.98
C ASN A 823 41.59 -16.56 37.92
N PRO A 824 42.51 -15.65 37.57
CA PRO A 824 42.60 -14.96 36.28
C PRO A 824 44.03 -14.45 35.88
N ASP A 825 44.05 -13.86 34.66
CA ASP A 825 44.88 -12.76 34.19
C ASP A 825 46.39 -12.97 33.88
N GLY A 826 46.69 -12.45 32.69
CA GLY A 826 47.93 -11.69 32.48
C GLY A 826 48.87 -12.14 31.38
N ASN A 827 48.66 -11.59 30.23
CA ASN A 827 49.64 -10.83 29.43
C ASN A 827 51.04 -11.36 29.07
N GLU A 828 51.35 -11.12 27.82
CA GLU A 828 52.64 -10.80 27.19
C GLU A 828 53.52 -11.83 26.49
N ASN A 829 53.55 -11.56 25.21
CA ASN A 829 54.73 -11.37 24.33
C ASN A 829 55.63 -12.53 23.89
N GLY A 830 55.78 -12.52 22.59
CA GLY A 830 57.14 -12.75 22.00
C GLY A 830 57.25 -13.78 20.87
N ASN A 831 57.00 -13.32 19.70
CA ASN A 831 58.00 -13.00 18.63
C ASN A 831 58.68 -14.15 17.89
N ASN A 832 58.76 -13.94 16.60
CA ASN A 832 59.64 -14.49 15.54
C ASN A 832 59.14 -15.76 14.82
N GLY A 833 59.15 -15.84 13.58
CA GLY A 833 59.63 -14.96 12.49
C GLY A 833 59.76 -15.75 11.19
N ASN A 834 59.77 -15.02 10.12
CA ASN A 834 60.26 -15.36 8.77
C ASN A 834 59.38 -16.25 7.88
N GLY A 835 59.15 -15.95 6.66
CA GLY A 835 59.60 -14.89 5.75
C GLY A 835 59.17 -15.16 4.33
N ASN A 836 59.12 -14.08 3.57
CA ASN A 836 59.37 -13.98 2.13
C ASN A 836 58.29 -14.45 1.16
N SER A 837 57.95 -13.81 0.08
CA SER A 837 58.43 -12.60 -0.61
C SER A 837 57.47 -12.24 -1.74
N ASN A 838 57.47 -10.96 -2.07
CA ASN A 838 57.40 -10.28 -3.38
C ASN A 838 56.05 -10.24 -4.11
N ASP A 839 55.70 -9.22 -4.80
CA ASP A 839 56.25 -7.88 -5.04
C ASP A 839 55.27 -7.09 -5.88
N ASN A 840 55.42 -5.78 -5.85
CA ASN A 840 55.07 -4.73 -6.81
C ASN A 840 53.57 -4.36 -6.96
N GLY A 841 53.23 -3.14 -6.92
CA GLY A 841 53.89 -1.86 -6.84
C GLY A 841 53.04 -0.73 -7.37
N ASN A 842 53.22 0.43 -6.73
CA ASN A 842 53.09 1.79 -7.28
C ASN A 842 51.67 2.34 -7.55
N ASN A 843 51.37 3.53 -7.29
CA ASN A 843 52.03 4.73 -6.75
C ASN A 843 51.02 5.89 -6.70
N ASN A 844 51.30 6.80 -5.81
CA ASN A 844 50.97 8.23 -5.78
C ASN A 844 49.48 8.67 -5.68
N GLY A 845 49.18 9.64 -4.87
CA GLY A 845 49.93 10.52 -3.99
C GLY A 845 49.11 11.73 -3.60
N ASN A 846 49.37 12.26 -2.46
CA ASN A 846 49.24 13.67 -2.04
C ASN A 846 47.82 14.27 -1.99
N GLY A 847 47.46 14.97 -0.98
CA GLY A 847 48.13 15.60 0.16
C GLY A 847 47.09 16.39 0.95
N GLN A 848 47.40 16.50 2.19
CA GLN A 848 47.43 17.72 3.04
C GLN A 848 46.14 18.60 3.03
N ASN A 849 45.63 19.12 4.09
CA ASN A 849 46.13 19.35 5.46
C ASN A 849 45.01 20.07 6.24
N ASP A 850 45.16 19.98 7.55
CA ASP A 850 44.85 20.99 8.59
C ASP A 850 43.32 21.26 8.84
N GLY A 851 42.83 21.28 10.01
CA GLY A 851 43.40 21.34 11.34
C GLY A 851 42.34 21.77 12.31
N ASN A 852 42.44 21.18 13.44
CA ASN A 852 42.42 21.80 14.75
C ASN A 852 41.14 22.21 15.47
N ASN A 853 41.00 21.63 16.64
CA ASN A 853 40.60 22.21 17.95
C ASN A 853 39.12 22.57 18.14
N GLY A 854 38.51 22.19 19.19
CA GLY A 854 38.88 21.90 20.55
C GLY A 854 37.66 21.93 21.44
N ASN A 855 37.69 21.06 22.35
CA ASN A 855 37.50 21.25 23.78
C ASN A 855 36.10 21.35 24.39
N ASN A 856 35.83 20.39 25.23
CA ASN A 856 35.37 20.41 26.64
C ASN A 856 33.97 20.96 26.97
N GLY A 857 33.31 20.14 27.74
CA GLY A 857 32.25 20.59 28.64
C GLY A 857 31.39 19.52 29.22
N ASN A 858 31.93 18.78 30.11
CA ASN A 858 31.34 18.01 31.21
C ASN A 858 30.07 18.65 31.83
N GLY A 859 29.10 17.90 32.24
CA GLY A 859 27.97 18.36 33.05
C GLY A 859 26.92 17.31 33.31
N ASN A 860 27.21 16.49 34.27
CA ASN A 860 26.31 15.62 35.04
C ASN A 860 25.14 16.42 35.63
N ASN A 861 23.85 15.97 35.61
CA ASN A 861 23.21 15.61 36.89
C ASN A 861 21.72 15.27 36.69
N ASN A 862 21.31 14.19 37.30
CA ASN A 862 20.06 13.79 37.92
C ASN A 862 18.92 14.83 38.10
N GLY A 863 17.71 14.37 37.92
CA GLY A 863 16.52 15.02 38.44
C GLY A 863 15.24 14.28 38.12
N ASN A 864 14.88 13.38 38.97
CA ASN A 864 13.64 12.65 39.21
C ASN A 864 12.44 13.58 39.44
N GLY A 865 11.21 13.14 39.08
CA GLY A 865 9.94 13.69 39.55
C GLY A 865 8.95 13.82 38.39
N GLY A 866 8.00 13.02 38.15
CA GLY A 866 6.85 12.67 38.98
C GLY A 866 5.67 13.57 38.65
N ASN A 867 4.68 12.98 38.06
CA ASN A 867 3.28 13.10 38.38
C ASN A 867 2.29 13.71 37.38
N ASN A 868 1.38 12.86 36.93
CA ASN A 868 -0.08 12.99 36.75
C ASN A 868 -0.69 14.30 36.21
N GLY A 869 -1.45 14.12 35.17
CA GLY A 869 -2.48 15.06 34.77
C GLY A 869 -3.51 14.37 33.90
N ASN A 870 -4.44 13.72 34.56
CA ASN A 870 -5.69 13.18 34.01
C ASN A 870 -6.59 14.33 33.55
N GLY A 871 -7.14 14.24 32.34
CA GLY A 871 -8.13 15.16 31.82
C GLY A 871 -9.12 14.43 30.93
N ASN A 872 -10.11 13.81 31.54
CA ASN A 872 -11.36 13.39 30.89
C ASN A 872 -12.12 14.62 30.40
N GLY A 873 -12.50 14.63 29.14
CA GLY A 873 -13.54 15.47 28.57
C GLY A 873 -14.52 14.58 27.82
N ASP A 874 -15.59 14.19 28.50
CA ASP A 874 -16.80 13.64 27.91
C ASP A 874 -17.47 14.72 27.07
N ASP A 875 -17.75 14.45 25.82
CA ASP A 875 -18.76 15.21 25.07
C ASP A 875 -19.67 14.21 24.34
N ASN A 876 -20.87 14.05 24.90
CA ASN A 876 -21.99 13.35 24.32
C ASN A 876 -22.63 14.26 23.26
N GLY A 877 -22.52 13.91 22.01
CA GLY A 877 -23.31 14.45 20.92
C GLY A 877 -24.47 13.53 20.59
N ASP A 878 -25.66 14.06 20.77
CA ASP A 878 -26.96 13.44 20.54
C ASP A 878 -27.14 12.90 19.13
N VAL A 879 -27.52 11.63 19.03
CA VAL A 879 -28.13 11.01 17.87
C VAL A 879 -29.65 11.16 17.98
N PRO A 880 -30.37 11.67 16.95
CA PRO A 880 -31.83 11.69 16.96
C PRO A 880 -32.40 10.29 16.71
N PRO A 881 -33.50 9.93 17.34
CA PRO A 881 -34.14 8.63 17.19
C PRO A 881 -34.91 8.49 15.86
N PRO A 882 -35.14 7.27 15.37
CA PRO A 882 -35.94 6.99 14.17
C PRO A 882 -37.43 7.21 14.47
N PRO A 883 -38.25 7.50 13.44
CA PRO A 883 -39.70 7.70 13.60
C PRO A 883 -40.45 6.37 13.87
N PRO A 884 -41.60 6.44 14.51
CA PRO A 884 -42.32 5.26 14.98
C PRO A 884 -43.07 4.54 13.85
N GLU A 885 -43.08 3.22 13.96
CA GLU A 885 -43.97 2.32 13.24
C GLU A 885 -45.41 2.53 13.74
N ASP A 886 -46.35 2.77 12.79
CA ASP A 886 -47.76 2.60 13.06
C ASP A 886 -48.24 1.34 12.37
N GLY A 887 -48.89 0.52 13.19
CA GLY A 887 -49.41 -0.77 12.80
C GLY A 887 -50.84 -0.77 12.29
N ASP A 888 -51.18 -1.92 11.73
CA ASP A 888 -52.49 -2.57 11.64
C ASP A 888 -53.53 -2.04 10.65
N GLY A 889 -53.94 -2.95 9.74
CA GLY A 889 -55.14 -2.82 8.94
C GLY A 889 -55.24 -3.94 7.90
N GLU A 890 -55.79 -5.07 8.30
CA GLU A 890 -56.25 -6.17 7.45
C GLU A 890 -57.25 -5.73 6.35
N GLY A 891 -57.20 -6.41 5.17
CA GLY A 891 -58.23 -6.26 4.17
C GLY A 891 -58.00 -7.05 2.87
N ASP A 892 -58.54 -8.26 2.85
CA ASP A 892 -58.69 -9.16 1.70
C ASP A 892 -59.10 -8.46 0.41
N ALA A 893 -58.56 -8.90 -0.74
CA ALA A 893 -59.28 -9.42 -1.93
C ALA A 893 -58.36 -9.58 -3.15
N ASN A 894 -58.29 -10.79 -3.63
CA ASN A 894 -57.90 -11.23 -4.99
C ASN A 894 -59.23 -11.45 -5.78
N PRO A 895 -59.26 -11.75 -7.08
CA PRO A 895 -58.41 -11.45 -8.23
C PRO A 895 -59.23 -10.91 -9.45
N ALA A 896 -58.55 -10.44 -10.49
CA ALA A 896 -59.09 -10.52 -11.87
C ALA A 896 -58.00 -10.26 -12.95
N SER A 897 -57.66 -11.32 -13.63
CA SER A 897 -57.68 -11.56 -15.10
C SER A 897 -56.90 -10.62 -16.03
N VAL A 898 -55.93 -11.28 -16.69
CA VAL A 898 -55.28 -10.99 -18.00
C VAL A 898 -56.31 -10.67 -19.11
N PRO A 899 -55.96 -9.87 -20.12
CA PRO A 899 -55.93 -10.47 -21.44
C PRO A 899 -54.65 -10.26 -22.25
N ASP A 900 -54.27 -11.35 -22.83
CA ASP A 900 -53.52 -11.70 -24.03
C ASP A 900 -53.78 -10.72 -25.21
N ALA A 901 -52.69 -10.35 -25.91
CA ALA A 901 -52.77 -9.89 -27.30
C ALA A 901 -51.46 -10.22 -28.04
N THR A 902 -51.56 -11.13 -28.94
CA THR A 902 -50.67 -11.60 -29.99
C THR A 902 -50.24 -10.49 -30.98
N PRO A 903 -49.11 -10.69 -31.72
CA PRO A 903 -48.47 -9.71 -32.60
C PRO A 903 -49.07 -9.74 -34.03
N PRO A 904 -48.86 -8.73 -34.86
CA PRO A 904 -49.06 -8.85 -36.31
C PRO A 904 -47.76 -9.10 -37.08
N GLU A 905 -47.98 -9.89 -38.11
CA GLU A 905 -47.09 -10.46 -39.12
C GLU A 905 -46.41 -9.42 -40.03
N GLU A 906 -45.34 -9.93 -40.63
CA GLU A 906 -44.53 -9.48 -41.76
C GLU A 906 -45.30 -8.77 -42.90
N ASN A 907 -44.61 -7.88 -43.55
CA ASN A 907 -44.61 -7.87 -45.03
C ASN A 907 -43.36 -7.22 -45.65
N ASP A 908 -42.86 -7.99 -46.61
CA ASP A 908 -41.78 -7.84 -47.56
C ASP A 908 -41.61 -6.49 -48.28
N GLN A 909 -40.39 -6.29 -48.55
CA GLN A 909 -39.55 -5.72 -49.61
C GLN A 909 -40.26 -5.03 -50.85
N PRO A 910 -39.58 -4.18 -51.68
CA PRO A 910 -38.26 -4.47 -52.25
C PRO A 910 -37.12 -3.50 -51.84
#